data_29369e3dbce8fb479e4cc96ef291aa46
#
_entry.id   29369e3dbce8fb479e4cc96ef291aa46
#
_cell.length_a   1.000
_cell.length_b   1.000
_cell.length_c   1.000
_cell.angle_alpha   90.00
_cell.angle_beta   90.00
_cell.angle_gamma   90.00
#
_symmetry.space_group_name_H-M   'P 1'
#
loop_
_entity.id
_entity.type
_entity.pdbx_description
1 polymer ?
#
loop_
_entity_poly.entity_id
_entity_poly.type
_entity_poly.pdbx_seq_one_letter_code
_entity_poly.pdbx_strand_id
1 'polypeptide(L)'
;MSAVLSQSIQPMRARVSDRLAASLIKLTAAVPCPPTQPGIKMVMTNALTALRAAIVALPTVGDAVVPFCKDIETVCNDFAGLDLVGAQHQMLGLHVQYPAWSLLACTPLADNRDLQVAIGLSLCTALMLGKPISKKTANEIRSLQSKLADGVISQTLLNAAAEKLKQRQVTKTINLVKLQSSASDRSIFSLNAVVIATIQASLSSLRTVERQAAGRDNELSIQDLRTAAAQLLVRVDHGDGDALALCIAYCIGLPWDISVQVPFARGPGHDSMVAWVDPVAGFVYVNLTHALGDLSTAATAQHVNSTLLLRRPLPILLANSLYEAYVSNGGLQRLSALTIQAVSNRAKLKLPEVHHSASVARFIASRGTAALNATERRDLAAFATLSFQLVSKSDLHYITPSEQDIWSACDKHYQHVGFGEAVPTTGYAPTHVGSRVTPSSAWIQSIFDEAANDLESKKAGKKYTLKSVVSHHNAYARYVGLFFQLVVGGRNRKKINFSAQAWHPSAAFGLIADKPLGPTRGVTPIPISTLLRRQIRLWHAHVQALKRRFDRLDRSMHQKAIDYLQQVLDGEQVPMLFLLGTNGAIKLLTADHLFQGAASGLNHDFGRHFIGDHATQLGLPFEDIQDWLRHHTNGVSHHESTSEHVIYVYLTRTARAIDDVLVNTDIKALSGLSKEGA
;
A
#
# COMPACT_ATOMS: atom_id res chain seq x y z
N MET A 1 24.86 14.28 -2.37
CA MET A 1 24.37 15.01 -1.18
C MET A 1 25.23 14.77 0.06
N SER A 2 25.58 13.54 0.42
CA SER A 2 26.42 13.26 1.61
C SER A 2 27.84 13.88 1.52
N ALA A 3 28.48 13.91 0.36
CA ALA A 3 29.80 14.48 0.14
C ALA A 3 29.84 16.03 0.27
N VAL A 4 28.81 16.73 -0.18
CA VAL A 4 28.71 18.19 -0.09
C VAL A 4 28.43 18.61 1.37
N LEU A 5 27.58 17.86 2.09
CA LEU A 5 27.34 18.06 3.52
C LEU A 5 28.63 17.81 4.34
N SER A 6 29.39 16.80 3.97
CA SER A 6 30.66 16.51 4.68
C SER A 6 31.72 17.60 4.48
N GLN A 7 31.80 18.22 3.30
CA GLN A 7 32.73 19.32 3.02
C GLN A 7 32.36 20.63 3.74
N SER A 8 31.08 20.96 3.86
CA SER A 8 30.64 22.17 4.59
C SER A 8 30.75 22.04 6.11
N ILE A 9 30.77 20.81 6.64
CA ILE A 9 30.86 20.53 8.09
C ILE A 9 32.32 20.26 8.51
N GLN A 10 33.24 19.97 7.60
CA GLN A 10 34.65 19.69 7.93
C GLN A 10 35.36 20.81 8.73
N PRO A 11 35.22 22.10 8.39
CA PRO A 11 35.81 23.16 9.23
C PRO A 11 35.15 23.27 10.62
N MET A 12 33.91 22.83 10.78
CA MET A 12 33.22 22.78 12.07
C MET A 12 33.66 21.58 12.90
N ARG A 13 33.96 20.43 12.31
CA ARG A 13 34.42 19.21 12.99
C ARG A 13 35.71 19.42 13.77
N ALA A 14 36.60 20.29 13.31
CA ALA A 14 37.85 20.59 13.99
C ALA A 14 37.67 21.33 15.33
N ARG A 15 36.47 21.86 15.63
CA ARG A 15 36.19 22.66 16.83
C ARG A 15 35.10 22.07 17.75
N VAL A 16 34.50 20.93 17.37
CA VAL A 16 33.30 20.40 18.03
C VAL A 16 33.49 18.92 18.32
N SER A 17 33.05 18.44 19.49
CA SER A 17 33.15 17.03 19.87
C SER A 17 32.34 16.15 18.90
N ASP A 18 32.72 14.87 18.75
CA ASP A 18 32.05 13.91 17.83
C ASP A 18 30.55 13.80 18.05
N ARG A 19 30.11 13.93 19.30
CA ARG A 19 28.66 13.92 19.63
C ARG A 19 27.96 15.16 19.09
N LEU A 20 28.58 16.31 19.22
CA LEU A 20 28.02 17.58 18.72
C LEU A 20 28.02 17.59 17.19
N ALA A 21 29.09 17.07 16.56
CA ALA A 21 29.14 16.91 15.11
C ALA A 21 28.03 15.99 14.58
N ALA A 22 27.73 14.89 15.29
CA ALA A 22 26.63 13.99 14.93
C ALA A 22 25.26 14.67 15.06
N SER A 23 25.04 15.47 16.11
CA SER A 23 23.80 16.23 16.30
C SER A 23 23.64 17.34 15.25
N LEU A 24 24.74 17.98 14.88
CA LEU A 24 24.77 18.98 13.81
C LEU A 24 24.48 18.36 12.44
N ILE A 25 25.00 17.19 12.16
CA ILE A 25 24.69 16.42 10.94
C ILE A 25 23.20 16.08 10.90
N LYS A 26 22.60 15.67 12.02
CA LYS A 26 21.15 15.42 12.11
C LYS A 26 20.34 16.68 11.89
N LEU A 27 20.75 17.79 12.49
CA LEU A 27 20.06 19.08 12.30
C LEU A 27 20.18 19.57 10.85
N THR A 28 21.34 19.47 10.23
CA THR A 28 21.53 19.84 8.82
C THR A 28 20.80 18.90 7.85
N ALA A 29 20.61 17.65 8.23
CA ALA A 29 19.74 16.73 7.51
C ALA A 29 18.25 17.11 7.66
N ALA A 30 17.85 17.60 8.86
CA ALA A 30 16.50 18.10 9.13
C ALA A 30 16.22 19.46 8.46
N VAL A 31 17.25 20.31 8.40
CA VAL A 31 17.22 21.64 7.79
C VAL A 31 18.41 21.77 6.86
N PRO A 32 18.33 21.26 5.62
CA PRO A 32 19.45 21.27 4.66
C PRO A 32 20.04 22.68 4.50
N CYS A 33 21.33 22.80 4.71
CA CYS A 33 22.09 24.04 4.69
C CYS A 33 22.77 24.23 3.32
N PRO A 34 22.75 25.43 2.74
CA PRO A 34 23.58 25.75 1.58
C PRO A 34 25.09 25.74 1.97
N PRO A 35 25.98 25.51 1.03
CA PRO A 35 27.41 25.37 1.30
C PRO A 35 28.08 26.64 1.84
N THR A 36 27.49 27.83 1.68
CA THR A 36 27.96 29.09 2.24
C THR A 36 27.34 29.30 3.61
N GLN A 37 28.15 29.58 4.63
CA GLN A 37 27.76 29.61 6.04
C GLN A 37 27.24 30.92 6.66
N PRO A 38 27.03 32.05 5.96
CA PRO A 38 26.49 33.22 6.62
C PRO A 38 25.08 32.95 7.17
N GLY A 39 24.79 33.33 8.39
CA GLY A 39 23.45 33.18 9.03
C GLY A 39 23.19 31.87 9.77
N ILE A 40 24.16 30.98 9.87
CA ILE A 40 23.97 29.70 10.57
C ILE A 40 23.56 29.89 12.03
N LYS A 41 24.12 30.88 12.73
CA LYS A 41 23.75 31.21 14.11
C LYS A 41 22.29 31.61 14.23
N MET A 42 21.78 32.43 13.33
CA MET A 42 20.37 32.84 13.33
C MET A 42 19.44 31.64 13.08
N VAL A 43 19.74 30.79 12.13
CA VAL A 43 18.98 29.57 11.87
C VAL A 43 18.96 28.66 13.08
N MET A 44 20.11 28.46 13.73
CA MET A 44 20.22 27.63 14.92
C MET A 44 19.45 28.25 16.11
N THR A 45 19.53 29.56 16.30
CA THR A 45 18.77 30.28 17.35
C THR A 45 17.27 30.14 17.10
N ASN A 46 16.79 30.31 15.87
CA ASN A 46 15.39 30.15 15.51
C ASN A 46 14.92 28.71 15.70
N ALA A 47 15.75 27.74 15.30
CA ALA A 47 15.48 26.31 15.50
C ALA A 47 15.36 25.98 17.01
N LEU A 48 16.26 26.49 17.83
CA LEU A 48 16.25 26.30 19.28
C LEU A 48 14.98 26.90 19.91
N THR A 49 14.60 28.12 19.51
CA THR A 49 13.38 28.79 19.98
C THR A 49 12.14 27.96 19.62
N ALA A 50 12.05 27.47 18.39
CA ALA A 50 10.95 26.63 17.95
C ALA A 50 10.91 25.27 18.70
N LEU A 51 12.05 24.63 18.89
CA LEU A 51 12.14 23.38 19.65
C LEU A 51 11.71 23.53 21.10
N ARG A 52 12.13 24.60 21.77
CA ARG A 52 11.70 24.95 23.15
C ARG A 52 10.20 25.18 23.22
N ALA A 53 9.62 25.90 22.26
CA ALA A 53 8.17 26.11 22.20
C ALA A 53 7.42 24.76 22.01
N ALA A 54 7.94 23.84 21.19
CA ALA A 54 7.36 22.53 21.01
C ALA A 54 7.44 21.65 22.26
N ILE A 55 8.56 21.69 22.99
CA ILE A 55 8.74 20.94 24.27
C ILE A 55 7.74 21.43 25.31
N VAL A 56 7.54 22.75 25.43
CA VAL A 56 6.55 23.33 26.33
C VAL A 56 5.12 22.91 25.97
N ALA A 57 4.82 22.81 24.67
CA ALA A 57 3.51 22.34 24.18
C ALA A 57 3.31 20.83 24.33
N LEU A 58 4.39 20.04 24.30
CA LEU A 58 4.38 18.58 24.39
C LEU A 58 5.50 18.09 25.31
N PRO A 59 5.32 18.12 26.65
CA PRO A 59 6.35 17.69 27.60
C PRO A 59 6.87 16.26 27.38
N THR A 60 6.01 15.38 26.87
CA THR A 60 6.36 13.96 26.56
C THR A 60 7.42 13.81 25.46
N VAL A 61 7.68 14.86 24.68
CA VAL A 61 8.73 14.91 23.65
C VAL A 61 10.07 15.37 24.24
N GLY A 62 10.05 15.97 25.45
CA GLY A 62 11.19 16.64 26.06
C GLY A 62 12.42 15.75 26.18
N ASP A 63 12.27 14.55 26.75
CA ASP A 63 13.39 13.65 27.01
C ASP A 63 14.15 13.25 25.73
N ALA A 64 13.44 13.12 24.60
CA ALA A 64 14.05 12.78 23.32
C ALA A 64 14.74 13.97 22.62
N VAL A 65 14.32 15.20 22.89
CA VAL A 65 14.72 16.42 22.16
C VAL A 65 15.65 17.34 22.95
N VAL A 66 15.60 17.30 24.29
CA VAL A 66 16.49 18.10 25.17
C VAL A 66 17.99 17.96 24.82
N PRO A 67 18.54 16.77 24.53
CA PRO A 67 19.94 16.66 24.12
C PRO A 67 20.27 17.48 22.87
N PHE A 68 19.37 17.50 21.88
CA PHE A 68 19.54 18.28 20.64
C PHE A 68 19.46 19.80 20.91
N CYS A 69 18.63 20.24 21.84
CA CYS A 69 18.57 21.64 22.23
C CYS A 69 19.89 22.10 22.85
N LYS A 70 20.49 21.30 23.75
CA LYS A 70 21.80 21.57 24.33
C LYS A 70 22.90 21.61 23.28
N ASP A 71 22.90 20.67 22.35
CA ASP A 71 23.87 20.63 21.26
C ASP A 71 23.75 21.89 20.36
N ILE A 72 22.51 22.34 20.06
CA ILE A 72 22.27 23.58 19.29
C ILE A 72 22.71 24.81 20.07
N GLU A 73 22.48 24.88 21.39
CA GLU A 73 22.92 25.98 22.25
C GLU A 73 24.45 26.13 22.24
N THR A 74 25.15 25.01 22.36
CA THR A 74 26.61 25.01 22.30
C THR A 74 27.10 25.54 20.96
N VAL A 75 26.50 25.06 19.85
CA VAL A 75 26.85 25.56 18.50
C VAL A 75 26.53 27.05 18.35
N CYS A 76 25.41 27.54 18.86
CA CYS A 76 25.07 28.96 18.82
C CYS A 76 26.09 29.81 19.59
N ASN A 77 26.61 29.33 20.70
CA ASN A 77 27.64 30.02 21.50
C ASN A 77 28.99 30.03 20.80
N ASP A 78 29.37 28.93 20.17
CA ASP A 78 30.66 28.80 19.43
C ASP A 78 30.73 29.71 18.20
N PHE A 79 29.58 30.05 17.61
CA PHE A 79 29.47 30.93 16.43
C PHE A 79 29.05 32.39 16.76
N ALA A 80 29.35 32.88 17.96
CA ALA A 80 28.91 34.20 18.45
C ALA A 80 29.39 35.42 17.66
N GLY A 81 30.22 35.30 16.63
CA GLY A 81 30.82 36.41 15.88
C GLY A 81 30.38 36.55 14.40
N LEU A 82 29.41 35.82 13.92
CA LEU A 82 29.03 35.87 12.50
C LEU A 82 28.05 37.01 12.19
N ASP A 83 28.30 37.71 11.07
CA ASP A 83 27.42 38.77 10.55
C ASP A 83 26.10 38.16 10.05
N LEU A 84 24.98 38.56 10.69
CA LEU A 84 23.64 38.03 10.43
C LEU A 84 22.86 38.78 9.36
N VAL A 85 23.19 40.05 9.10
CA VAL A 85 22.39 40.91 8.21
C VAL A 85 22.63 40.60 6.75
N GLY A 86 23.86 40.37 6.34
CA GLY A 86 24.20 39.93 4.97
C GLY A 86 23.65 38.55 4.62
N ALA A 87 23.44 37.70 5.62
CA ALA A 87 22.94 36.33 5.45
C ALA A 87 21.45 36.26 5.04
N GLN A 88 20.60 37.18 5.51
CA GLN A 88 19.18 37.18 5.19
C GLN A 88 18.91 37.35 3.70
N HIS A 89 19.61 38.26 3.04
CA HIS A 89 19.44 38.51 1.60
C HIS A 89 19.92 37.33 0.76
N GLN A 90 21.00 36.68 1.14
CA GLN A 90 21.50 35.48 0.45
C GLN A 90 20.55 34.29 0.61
N MET A 91 19.94 34.12 1.80
CA MET A 91 19.01 33.02 2.11
C MET A 91 17.68 33.17 1.36
N LEU A 92 17.21 34.38 1.11
CA LEU A 92 16.00 34.62 0.29
C LEU A 92 16.15 34.10 -1.14
N GLY A 93 17.33 34.24 -1.75
CA GLY A 93 17.64 33.70 -3.09
C GLY A 93 17.68 32.16 -3.16
N LEU A 94 17.93 31.50 -2.03
CA LEU A 94 18.12 30.05 -1.94
C LEU A 94 16.84 29.28 -1.53
N HIS A 95 15.71 29.96 -1.34
CA HIS A 95 14.49 29.36 -0.79
C HIS A 95 13.93 28.20 -1.64
N VAL A 96 14.22 28.14 -2.95
CA VAL A 96 13.77 27.06 -3.83
C VAL A 96 14.51 25.76 -3.52
N GLN A 97 15.83 25.84 -3.28
CA GLN A 97 16.68 24.68 -2.99
C GLN A 97 16.64 24.28 -1.51
N TYR A 98 16.57 25.28 -0.62
CA TYR A 98 16.64 25.10 0.83
C TYR A 98 15.46 25.75 1.56
N PRO A 99 14.23 25.31 1.31
CA PRO A 99 13.04 26.01 1.77
C PRO A 99 12.90 26.09 3.30
N ALA A 100 13.32 25.06 4.03
CA ALA A 100 13.26 25.06 5.48
C ALA A 100 14.32 25.97 6.11
N TRP A 101 15.51 26.00 5.55
CA TRP A 101 16.58 26.88 5.97
C TRP A 101 16.23 28.36 5.75
N SER A 102 15.77 28.70 4.55
CA SER A 102 15.29 30.03 4.22
C SER A 102 14.16 30.49 5.17
N LEU A 103 13.22 29.60 5.49
CA LEU A 103 12.16 29.86 6.45
C LEU A 103 12.72 30.23 7.83
N LEU A 104 13.59 29.40 8.40
CA LEU A 104 14.17 29.61 9.72
C LEU A 104 15.12 30.83 9.77
N ALA A 105 15.82 31.13 8.65
CA ALA A 105 16.72 32.27 8.57
C ALA A 105 15.98 33.62 8.52
N CYS A 106 14.87 33.68 7.79
CA CYS A 106 14.20 34.93 7.45
C CYS A 106 12.92 35.21 8.26
N THR A 107 12.47 34.23 9.06
CA THR A 107 11.23 34.37 9.81
C THR A 107 11.50 34.82 11.24
N PRO A 108 11.00 36.00 11.69
CA PRO A 108 10.91 36.30 13.10
C PRO A 108 9.84 35.39 13.71
N LEU A 109 10.28 34.34 14.42
CA LEU A 109 9.38 33.40 15.08
C LEU A 109 8.70 34.01 16.34
N ALA A 110 9.13 35.19 16.76
CA ALA A 110 8.73 35.82 18.02
C ALA A 110 7.23 36.16 18.08
N ASP A 111 6.60 36.46 16.95
CA ASP A 111 5.29 37.09 16.92
C ASP A 111 4.10 36.12 16.88
N ASN A 112 4.35 34.80 16.68
CA ASN A 112 3.27 33.81 16.62
C ASN A 112 3.66 32.48 17.29
N ARG A 113 3.13 32.28 18.51
CA ARG A 113 3.44 31.10 19.34
C ARG A 113 3.00 29.79 18.69
N ASP A 114 1.84 29.75 18.01
CA ASP A 114 1.33 28.52 17.38
C ASP A 114 2.17 28.13 16.19
N LEU A 115 2.66 29.12 15.44
CA LEU A 115 3.58 28.91 14.34
C LEU A 115 4.94 28.38 14.83
N GLN A 116 5.47 28.95 15.91
CA GLN A 116 6.70 28.47 16.58
C GLN A 116 6.56 26.99 16.98
N VAL A 117 5.43 26.65 17.63
CA VAL A 117 5.16 25.26 18.03
C VAL A 117 5.05 24.33 16.84
N ALA A 118 4.37 24.72 15.77
CA ALA A 118 4.25 23.92 14.55
C ALA A 118 5.61 23.67 13.87
N ILE A 119 6.48 24.69 13.81
CA ILE A 119 7.86 24.57 13.29
C ILE A 119 8.67 23.66 14.20
N GLY A 120 8.61 23.88 15.51
CA GLY A 120 9.34 23.08 16.50
C GLY A 120 8.95 21.59 16.44
N LEU A 121 7.67 21.27 16.33
CA LEU A 121 7.19 19.91 16.17
C LEU A 121 7.66 19.28 14.83
N SER A 122 7.73 20.08 13.77
CA SER A 122 8.29 19.63 12.49
C SER A 122 9.79 19.35 12.60
N LEU A 123 10.54 20.16 13.34
CA LEU A 123 11.96 19.93 13.66
C LEU A 123 12.15 18.71 14.54
N CYS A 124 11.37 18.54 15.61
CA CYS A 124 11.40 17.34 16.45
C CYS A 124 11.21 16.09 15.61
N THR A 125 10.17 16.08 14.77
CA THR A 125 9.86 14.98 13.86
C THR A 125 11.03 14.69 12.92
N ALA A 126 11.63 15.74 12.32
CA ALA A 126 12.74 15.60 11.39
C ALA A 126 14.01 15.08 12.08
N LEU A 127 14.34 15.58 13.28
CA LEU A 127 15.48 15.13 14.08
C LEU A 127 15.32 13.67 14.52
N MET A 128 14.13 13.28 14.99
CA MET A 128 13.82 11.91 15.38
C MET A 128 13.93 10.94 14.22
N LEU A 129 13.59 11.37 12.99
CA LEU A 129 13.62 10.57 11.79
C LEU A 129 14.92 10.62 11.00
N GLY A 130 15.81 11.56 11.31
CA GLY A 130 17.00 11.85 10.51
C GLY A 130 16.71 12.35 9.10
N LYS A 131 15.57 13.08 8.91
CA LYS A 131 15.12 13.60 7.60
C LYS A 131 14.90 15.11 7.62
N PRO A 132 15.05 15.79 6.46
CA PRO A 132 14.77 17.23 6.38
C PRO A 132 13.28 17.53 6.57
N ILE A 133 12.98 18.74 7.04
CA ILE A 133 11.61 19.28 7.05
C ILE A 133 11.03 19.23 5.63
N SER A 134 9.76 18.81 5.52
CA SER A 134 9.13 18.70 4.22
C SER A 134 9.03 20.05 3.52
N LYS A 135 9.33 20.09 2.23
CA LYS A 135 9.14 21.28 1.38
C LYS A 135 7.72 21.84 1.46
N LYS A 136 6.73 20.94 1.62
CA LYS A 136 5.32 21.32 1.75
C LYS A 136 5.07 22.10 3.03
N THR A 137 5.52 21.60 4.20
CA THR A 137 5.37 22.31 5.48
C THR A 137 6.04 23.68 5.45
N ALA A 138 7.26 23.75 4.91
CA ALA A 138 7.98 25.01 4.78
C ALA A 138 7.24 26.02 3.86
N ASN A 139 6.66 25.56 2.77
CA ASN A 139 5.88 26.40 1.86
C ASN A 139 4.54 26.84 2.48
N GLU A 140 3.86 25.99 3.24
CA GLU A 140 2.62 26.34 3.95
C GLU A 140 2.87 27.48 4.94
N ILE A 141 3.92 27.37 5.76
CA ILE A 141 4.28 28.40 6.74
C ILE A 141 4.62 29.73 6.04
N ARG A 142 5.44 29.67 4.98
CA ARG A 142 5.81 30.87 4.19
C ARG A 142 4.60 31.51 3.54
N SER A 143 3.68 30.72 2.98
CA SER A 143 2.45 31.24 2.39
C SER A 143 1.56 31.97 3.42
N LEU A 144 1.47 31.47 4.65
CA LEU A 144 0.73 32.14 5.72
C LEU A 144 1.36 33.49 6.06
N GLN A 145 2.67 33.57 6.14
CA GLN A 145 3.42 34.78 6.43
C GLN A 145 3.34 35.83 5.31
N SER A 146 3.48 35.40 4.05
CA SER A 146 3.33 36.28 2.89
C SER A 146 1.94 36.90 2.85
N LYS A 147 0.89 36.11 3.04
CA LYS A 147 -0.49 36.58 3.05
C LYS A 147 -0.77 37.58 4.18
N LEU A 148 -0.11 37.43 5.32
CA LEU A 148 -0.18 38.44 6.38
C LEU A 148 0.53 39.73 5.99
N ALA A 149 1.76 39.63 5.44
CA ALA A 149 2.54 40.77 5.01
C ALA A 149 1.84 41.55 3.87
N ASP A 150 1.18 40.83 2.98
CA ASP A 150 0.41 41.42 1.87
C ASP A 150 -0.98 41.94 2.30
N GLY A 151 -1.32 41.85 3.60
CA GLY A 151 -2.62 42.26 4.11
C GLY A 151 -3.81 41.40 3.69
N VAL A 152 -3.55 40.25 3.05
CA VAL A 152 -4.58 39.32 2.55
C VAL A 152 -5.29 38.58 3.69
N ILE A 153 -4.58 38.34 4.82
CA ILE A 153 -5.16 37.70 6.00
C ILE A 153 -4.89 38.56 7.25
N SER A 154 -5.86 38.58 8.14
CA SER A 154 -5.71 39.23 9.45
C SER A 154 -4.90 38.34 10.40
N GLN A 155 -4.35 38.94 11.48
CA GLN A 155 -3.64 38.18 12.53
C GLN A 155 -4.52 37.07 13.14
N THR A 156 -5.84 37.30 13.28
CA THR A 156 -6.78 36.29 13.79
C THR A 156 -6.86 35.08 12.87
N LEU A 157 -6.94 35.27 11.56
CA LEU A 157 -6.96 34.20 10.58
C LEU A 157 -5.61 33.49 10.51
N LEU A 158 -4.50 34.20 10.65
CA LEU A 158 -3.17 33.60 10.76
C LEU A 158 -3.08 32.68 11.98
N ASN A 159 -3.52 33.14 13.15
CA ASN A 159 -3.53 32.34 14.38
C ASN A 159 -4.37 31.07 14.21
N ALA A 160 -5.56 31.18 13.62
CA ALA A 160 -6.41 30.00 13.35
C ALA A 160 -5.77 29.01 12.40
N ALA A 161 -5.09 29.50 11.35
CA ALA A 161 -4.39 28.63 10.41
C ALA A 161 -3.12 27.99 10.99
N ALA A 162 -2.37 28.75 11.81
CA ALA A 162 -1.21 28.26 12.55
C ALA A 162 -1.61 27.22 13.60
N GLU A 163 -2.74 27.38 14.29
CA GLU A 163 -3.27 26.41 15.24
C GLU A 163 -3.65 25.08 14.52
N LYS A 164 -4.29 25.12 13.37
CA LYS A 164 -4.57 23.92 12.56
C LYS A 164 -3.27 23.21 12.14
N LEU A 165 -2.26 23.97 11.74
CA LEU A 165 -0.95 23.41 11.39
C LEU A 165 -0.27 22.78 12.61
N LYS A 166 -0.33 23.44 13.78
CA LYS A 166 0.16 22.93 15.05
C LYS A 166 -0.51 21.63 15.44
N GLN A 167 -1.85 21.55 15.43
CA GLN A 167 -2.61 20.33 15.75
C GLN A 167 -2.22 19.15 14.85
N ARG A 168 -2.05 19.39 13.56
CA ARG A 168 -1.58 18.37 12.61
C ARG A 168 -0.18 17.86 12.96
N GLN A 169 0.74 18.72 13.36
CA GLN A 169 2.08 18.32 13.76
C GLN A 169 2.11 17.63 15.13
N VAL A 170 1.27 18.08 16.08
CA VAL A 170 1.10 17.43 17.40
C VAL A 170 0.76 15.94 17.22
N THR A 171 -0.25 15.64 16.41
CA THR A 171 -0.68 14.25 16.18
C THR A 171 0.45 13.41 15.62
N LYS A 172 1.21 13.94 14.66
CA LYS A 172 2.37 13.23 14.07
C LYS A 172 3.46 12.93 15.09
N THR A 173 3.83 13.94 15.89
CA THR A 173 4.93 13.82 16.85
C THR A 173 4.55 12.90 18.00
N ILE A 174 3.30 12.93 18.48
CA ILE A 174 2.81 12.02 19.52
C ILE A 174 2.84 10.57 19.03
N ASN A 175 2.42 10.31 17.80
CA ASN A 175 2.47 8.96 17.24
C ASN A 175 3.90 8.45 17.14
N LEU A 176 4.85 9.31 16.79
CA LEU A 176 6.28 9.01 16.79
C LEU A 176 6.81 8.64 18.17
N VAL A 177 6.49 9.47 19.18
CA VAL A 177 6.91 9.22 20.57
C VAL A 177 6.31 7.92 21.10
N LYS A 178 5.03 7.66 20.84
CA LYS A 178 4.37 6.39 21.22
C LYS A 178 5.04 5.19 20.56
N LEU A 179 5.42 5.29 19.29
CA LEU A 179 6.17 4.25 18.59
C LEU A 179 7.56 4.02 19.19
N GLN A 180 8.25 5.09 19.58
CA GLN A 180 9.57 5.00 20.22
C GLN A 180 9.48 4.42 21.65
N SER A 181 8.49 4.83 22.44
CA SER A 181 8.31 4.33 23.81
C SER A 181 7.89 2.86 23.89
N SER A 182 7.12 2.38 22.91
CA SER A 182 6.74 0.95 22.82
C SER A 182 7.89 0.05 22.35
N ALA A 183 8.97 0.61 21.88
CA ALA A 183 10.13 -0.10 21.32
C ALA A 183 11.37 -0.09 22.22
N SER A 184 11.31 0.55 23.40
CA SER A 184 12.42 0.52 24.35
C SER A 184 12.83 -0.89 24.78
N ASP A 185 11.95 -1.89 24.57
CA ASP A 185 12.23 -3.32 24.81
C ASP A 185 12.61 -4.13 23.56
N ARG A 186 12.68 -3.50 22.35
CA ARG A 186 12.94 -4.22 21.09
C ARG A 186 13.76 -3.36 20.13
N SER A 187 14.84 -3.89 19.63
CA SER A 187 15.90 -3.25 18.83
C SER A 187 15.54 -1.93 18.09
N ILE A 188 16.27 -0.88 18.41
CA ILE A 188 16.14 0.52 17.92
C ILE A 188 16.09 0.61 16.37
N PHE A 189 16.64 -0.38 15.65
CA PHE A 189 16.75 -0.37 14.18
C PHE A 189 15.43 -0.67 13.46
N SER A 190 14.55 -1.49 14.03
CA SER A 190 13.25 -1.81 13.40
C SER A 190 12.29 -0.63 13.47
N LEU A 191 12.43 0.22 14.49
CA LEU A 191 11.54 1.36 14.74
C LEU A 191 11.78 2.52 13.78
N ASN A 192 13.03 2.88 13.55
CA ASN A 192 13.37 3.97 12.63
C ASN A 192 12.83 3.72 11.22
N ALA A 193 12.79 2.48 10.78
CA ALA A 193 12.30 2.13 9.46
C ALA A 193 10.76 2.18 9.36
N VAL A 194 10.03 1.78 10.41
CA VAL A 194 8.55 1.93 10.45
C VAL A 194 8.14 3.38 10.53
N VAL A 195 8.81 4.14 11.37
CA VAL A 195 8.58 5.57 11.50
C VAL A 195 8.88 6.28 10.19
N ILE A 196 9.95 5.90 9.49
CA ILE A 196 10.29 6.40 8.17
C ILE A 196 9.21 6.02 7.14
N ALA A 197 8.74 4.77 7.14
CA ALA A 197 7.69 4.30 6.25
C ALA A 197 6.36 5.03 6.54
N THR A 198 5.98 5.18 7.82
CA THR A 198 4.74 5.83 8.25
C THR A 198 4.69 7.31 7.82
N ILE A 199 5.80 8.04 7.95
CA ILE A 199 5.83 9.47 7.58
C ILE A 199 5.92 9.66 6.07
N GLN A 200 6.56 8.76 5.35
CA GLN A 200 6.64 8.85 3.88
C GLN A 200 5.30 8.59 3.20
N ALA A 201 4.50 7.69 3.75
CA ALA A 201 3.15 7.42 3.28
C ALA A 201 2.21 8.61 3.55
N SER A 202 2.35 9.27 4.71
CA SER A 202 1.46 10.38 5.11
C SER A 202 1.57 11.64 4.25
N LEU A 203 2.66 11.82 3.50
CA LEU A 203 2.87 13.01 2.67
C LEU A 203 2.20 12.92 1.28
N SER A 204 1.71 11.74 0.89
CA SER A 204 1.07 11.53 -0.42
C SER A 204 -0.46 11.63 -0.39
N SER A 205 -1.08 11.64 0.79
CA SER A 205 -2.51 11.34 0.98
C SER A 205 -3.49 12.47 0.77
N LEU A 206 -3.10 13.73 0.97
CA LEU A 206 -4.05 14.85 0.93
C LEU A 206 -4.72 15.06 -0.44
N ARG A 207 -4.10 14.65 -1.53
CA ARG A 207 -4.68 14.82 -2.88
C ARG A 207 -5.83 13.87 -3.20
N THR A 208 -5.95 12.77 -2.48
CA THR A 208 -6.96 11.75 -2.77
C THR A 208 -8.21 11.91 -1.91
N VAL A 209 -8.06 12.35 -0.66
CA VAL A 209 -9.21 12.74 0.17
C VAL A 209 -9.98 13.88 -0.50
N GLU A 210 -9.28 14.86 -1.08
CA GLU A 210 -9.91 15.93 -1.88
C GLU A 210 -10.62 15.39 -3.14
N ARG A 211 -10.04 14.38 -3.81
CA ARG A 211 -10.66 13.76 -4.99
C ARG A 211 -11.82 12.82 -4.63
N GLN A 212 -11.74 12.14 -3.49
CA GLN A 212 -12.84 11.28 -3.01
C GLN A 212 -14.01 12.10 -2.47
N ALA A 213 -13.76 13.24 -1.82
CA ALA A 213 -14.81 14.18 -1.43
C ALA A 213 -15.52 14.79 -2.64
N ALA A 214 -14.79 15.20 -3.68
CA ALA A 214 -15.37 15.73 -4.92
C ALA A 214 -16.20 14.70 -5.69
N GLY A 215 -15.92 13.39 -5.54
CA GLY A 215 -16.72 12.33 -6.17
C GLY A 215 -18.09 12.13 -5.56
N ARG A 216 -18.25 12.38 -4.26
CA ARG A 216 -19.53 12.21 -3.55
C ARG A 216 -20.61 13.22 -3.95
N ASP A 217 -20.22 14.41 -4.38
CA ASP A 217 -21.19 15.42 -4.86
C ASP A 217 -21.92 15.01 -6.14
N ASN A 218 -21.41 14.00 -6.84
CA ASN A 218 -22.03 13.47 -8.08
C ASN A 218 -22.88 12.21 -7.85
N GLU A 219 -23.08 11.78 -6.62
CA GLU A 219 -23.87 10.60 -6.27
C GLU A 219 -25.15 11.00 -5.53
N LEU A 220 -26.14 10.10 -5.54
CA LEU A 220 -27.34 10.23 -4.71
C LEU A 220 -27.05 9.69 -3.31
N SER A 221 -27.73 10.24 -2.30
CA SER A 221 -27.81 9.58 -1.01
C SER A 221 -28.44 8.18 -1.16
N ILE A 222 -28.12 7.26 -0.26
CA ILE A 222 -28.74 5.93 -0.32
C ILE A 222 -30.27 5.99 -0.17
N GLN A 223 -30.77 6.96 0.58
CA GLN A 223 -32.22 7.18 0.73
C GLN A 223 -32.84 7.64 -0.59
N ASP A 224 -32.27 8.66 -1.25
CA ASP A 224 -32.73 9.12 -2.56
C ASP A 224 -32.62 8.01 -3.61
N LEU A 225 -31.58 7.19 -3.56
CA LEU A 225 -31.38 6.09 -4.48
C LEU A 225 -32.47 5.03 -4.32
N ARG A 226 -32.81 4.63 -3.08
CA ARG A 226 -33.91 3.70 -2.79
C ARG A 226 -35.27 4.24 -3.19
N THR A 227 -35.53 5.50 -2.90
CA THR A 227 -36.77 6.17 -3.30
C THR A 227 -36.90 6.21 -4.83
N ALA A 228 -35.79 6.54 -5.54
CA ALA A 228 -35.77 6.53 -6.99
C ALA A 228 -36.00 5.11 -7.56
N ALA A 229 -35.34 4.11 -7.02
CA ALA A 229 -35.52 2.72 -7.44
C ALA A 229 -36.97 2.24 -7.27
N ALA A 230 -37.55 2.48 -6.10
CA ALA A 230 -38.94 2.09 -5.83
C ALA A 230 -39.92 2.76 -6.81
N GLN A 231 -39.80 4.06 -7.06
CA GLN A 231 -40.66 4.78 -7.99
C GLN A 231 -40.44 4.36 -9.43
N LEU A 232 -39.21 4.03 -9.83
CA LEU A 232 -38.94 3.50 -11.17
C LEU A 232 -39.54 2.10 -11.35
N LEU A 233 -39.47 1.22 -10.34
CA LEU A 233 -40.10 -0.10 -10.41
C LEU A 233 -41.60 -0.01 -10.58
N VAL A 234 -42.29 0.88 -9.86
CA VAL A 234 -43.74 1.13 -10.06
C VAL A 234 -44.03 1.52 -11.51
N ARG A 235 -43.18 2.36 -12.11
CA ARG A 235 -43.34 2.73 -13.54
C ARG A 235 -43.05 1.56 -14.47
N VAL A 236 -42.07 0.71 -14.15
CA VAL A 236 -41.80 -0.53 -14.92
C VAL A 236 -43.02 -1.45 -14.91
N ASP A 237 -43.66 -1.65 -13.75
CA ASP A 237 -44.88 -2.45 -13.61
C ASP A 237 -46.04 -1.89 -14.44
N HIS A 238 -46.05 -0.58 -14.72
CA HIS A 238 -47.01 0.07 -15.61
C HIS A 238 -46.59 0.08 -17.10
N GLY A 239 -45.53 -0.65 -17.46
CA GLY A 239 -45.05 -0.80 -18.82
C GLY A 239 -44.21 0.38 -19.36
N ASP A 240 -43.66 1.22 -18.48
CA ASP A 240 -42.82 2.37 -18.87
C ASP A 240 -41.45 1.90 -19.36
N GLY A 241 -41.22 1.91 -20.66
CA GLY A 241 -39.97 1.51 -21.30
C GLY A 241 -38.78 2.39 -20.93
N ASP A 242 -38.97 3.68 -20.68
CA ASP A 242 -37.89 4.60 -20.24
C ASP A 242 -37.42 4.26 -18.84
N ALA A 243 -38.35 3.93 -17.92
CA ALA A 243 -38.03 3.48 -16.57
C ALA A 243 -37.29 2.14 -16.59
N LEU A 244 -37.74 1.18 -17.39
CA LEU A 244 -37.09 -0.12 -17.57
C LEU A 244 -35.66 0.06 -18.12
N ALA A 245 -35.49 0.86 -19.18
CA ALA A 245 -34.19 1.12 -19.76
C ALA A 245 -33.19 1.76 -18.73
N LEU A 246 -33.71 2.67 -17.90
CA LEU A 246 -32.89 3.31 -16.87
C LEU A 246 -32.45 2.33 -15.77
N CYS A 247 -33.34 1.47 -15.30
CA CYS A 247 -33.03 0.43 -14.31
C CYS A 247 -32.04 -0.59 -14.87
N ILE A 248 -32.22 -1.05 -16.13
CA ILE A 248 -31.29 -1.95 -16.79
C ILE A 248 -29.93 -1.27 -17.01
N ALA A 249 -29.88 0.01 -17.41
CA ALA A 249 -28.62 0.76 -17.53
C ALA A 249 -27.86 0.88 -16.20
N TYR A 250 -28.57 1.06 -15.09
CA TYR A 250 -28.01 1.01 -13.76
C TYR A 250 -27.34 -0.36 -13.49
N CYS A 251 -28.00 -1.47 -13.81
CA CYS A 251 -27.48 -2.82 -13.65
C CYS A 251 -26.31 -3.13 -14.61
N ILE A 252 -26.33 -2.60 -15.85
CA ILE A 252 -25.22 -2.75 -16.81
C ILE A 252 -23.93 -2.12 -16.24
N GLY A 253 -24.06 -1.00 -15.52
CA GLY A 253 -22.91 -0.38 -14.85
C GLY A 253 -21.99 0.41 -15.78
N LEU A 254 -22.44 0.81 -16.95
CA LEU A 254 -21.75 1.72 -17.88
C LEU A 254 -22.42 3.10 -17.84
N PRO A 255 -21.76 4.18 -18.30
CA PRO A 255 -22.43 5.47 -18.52
C PRO A 255 -23.68 5.33 -19.38
N TRP A 256 -24.69 6.17 -19.15
CA TRP A 256 -25.98 6.08 -19.82
C TRP A 256 -25.90 5.99 -21.35
N ASP A 257 -25.14 6.89 -21.96
CA ASP A 257 -24.93 6.99 -23.41
C ASP A 257 -24.35 5.71 -24.03
N ILE A 258 -23.56 4.97 -23.25
CA ILE A 258 -23.00 3.68 -23.65
C ILE A 258 -24.04 2.57 -23.35
N SER A 259 -24.66 2.58 -22.17
CA SER A 259 -25.61 1.58 -21.74
C SER A 259 -26.79 1.44 -22.71
N VAL A 260 -27.32 2.54 -23.24
CA VAL A 260 -28.45 2.53 -24.19
C VAL A 260 -28.07 1.90 -25.53
N GLN A 261 -26.80 1.81 -25.87
CA GLN A 261 -26.30 1.17 -27.10
C GLN A 261 -25.97 -0.31 -26.90
N VAL A 262 -26.04 -0.82 -25.67
CA VAL A 262 -25.72 -2.22 -25.36
C VAL A 262 -26.71 -3.12 -26.12
N PRO A 263 -26.19 -4.08 -26.94
CA PRO A 263 -27.04 -4.98 -27.71
C PRO A 263 -27.65 -6.06 -26.84
N PHE A 264 -28.74 -6.62 -27.31
CA PHE A 264 -29.32 -7.86 -26.79
C PHE A 264 -28.81 -9.05 -27.61
N ALA A 265 -28.29 -10.05 -26.90
CA ALA A 265 -27.75 -11.27 -27.50
C ALA A 265 -27.89 -12.43 -26.54
N ARG A 266 -28.10 -13.64 -27.04
CA ARG A 266 -28.30 -14.84 -26.22
C ARG A 266 -26.95 -15.51 -25.88
N GLY A 267 -26.75 -15.79 -24.61
CA GLY A 267 -25.66 -16.57 -24.10
C GLY A 267 -24.25 -15.93 -24.25
N PRO A 268 -23.20 -16.65 -23.86
CA PRO A 268 -21.82 -16.29 -24.11
C PRO A 268 -21.45 -16.53 -25.58
N GLY A 269 -20.32 -16.01 -26.05
CA GLY A 269 -19.81 -16.27 -27.42
C GLY A 269 -19.84 -15.07 -28.35
N HIS A 270 -19.97 -13.89 -27.79
CA HIS A 270 -19.91 -12.63 -28.53
C HIS A 270 -18.63 -11.84 -28.23
N ASP A 271 -17.45 -12.48 -28.44
CA ASP A 271 -16.14 -11.94 -28.04
C ASP A 271 -15.78 -10.58 -28.68
N SER A 272 -16.44 -10.23 -29.80
CA SER A 272 -16.31 -8.92 -30.43
C SER A 272 -17.08 -7.80 -29.72
N MET A 273 -18.00 -8.14 -28.81
CA MET A 273 -18.79 -7.17 -28.06
C MET A 273 -18.13 -6.81 -26.73
N VAL A 274 -18.21 -5.54 -26.34
CA VAL A 274 -17.71 -5.07 -25.04
C VAL A 274 -18.68 -5.45 -23.92
N ALA A 275 -20.00 -5.34 -24.18
CA ALA A 275 -21.06 -5.73 -23.27
C ALA A 275 -22.32 -6.09 -24.04
N TRP A 276 -23.14 -7.00 -23.50
CA TRP A 276 -24.46 -7.32 -24.01
C TRP A 276 -25.36 -7.81 -22.88
N VAL A 277 -26.67 -7.77 -23.13
CA VAL A 277 -27.66 -8.30 -22.20
C VAL A 277 -28.36 -9.48 -22.86
N ASP A 278 -28.45 -10.60 -22.13
CA ASP A 278 -29.31 -11.74 -22.53
C ASP A 278 -30.69 -11.55 -21.88
N PRO A 279 -31.70 -11.14 -22.67
CA PRO A 279 -33.02 -10.89 -22.12
C PRO A 279 -33.78 -12.18 -21.76
N VAL A 280 -33.32 -13.34 -22.25
CA VAL A 280 -33.94 -14.63 -21.98
C VAL A 280 -33.37 -15.24 -20.69
N ALA A 281 -32.10 -15.19 -20.53
CA ALA A 281 -31.42 -15.72 -19.33
C ALA A 281 -31.37 -14.72 -18.16
N GLY A 282 -31.65 -13.43 -18.42
CA GLY A 282 -31.57 -12.37 -17.39
C GLY A 282 -30.15 -12.04 -16.92
N PHE A 283 -29.17 -12.08 -17.83
CA PHE A 283 -27.78 -11.79 -17.52
C PHE A 283 -27.21 -10.61 -18.30
N VAL A 284 -26.34 -9.87 -17.67
CA VAL A 284 -25.44 -8.90 -18.30
C VAL A 284 -24.09 -9.55 -18.47
N TYR A 285 -23.57 -9.52 -19.68
CA TYR A 285 -22.21 -9.98 -20.02
C TYR A 285 -21.32 -8.79 -20.30
N VAL A 286 -20.09 -8.82 -19.80
CA VAL A 286 -19.09 -7.78 -20.03
C VAL A 286 -17.74 -8.41 -20.34
N ASN A 287 -17.18 -8.05 -21.48
CA ASN A 287 -15.84 -8.46 -21.85
C ASN A 287 -14.81 -7.50 -21.23
N LEU A 288 -14.14 -7.94 -20.17
CA LEU A 288 -13.18 -7.16 -19.42
C LEU A 288 -11.87 -6.91 -20.18
N THR A 289 -11.60 -7.60 -21.28
CA THR A 289 -10.40 -7.38 -22.10
C THR A 289 -10.26 -5.91 -22.51
N HIS A 290 -11.40 -5.28 -22.87
CA HIS A 290 -11.43 -3.88 -23.27
C HIS A 290 -11.30 -2.90 -22.08
N ALA A 291 -11.72 -3.31 -20.89
CA ALA A 291 -11.67 -2.47 -19.68
C ALA A 291 -10.33 -2.55 -18.96
N LEU A 292 -9.72 -3.73 -18.91
CA LEU A 292 -8.51 -3.99 -18.12
C LEU A 292 -7.22 -3.95 -18.95
N GLY A 293 -7.30 -3.81 -20.29
CA GLY A 293 -6.15 -3.84 -21.20
C GLY A 293 -5.52 -5.25 -21.27
N ASP A 294 -4.29 -5.34 -21.77
CA ASP A 294 -3.58 -6.62 -21.98
C ASP A 294 -3.29 -7.39 -20.67
N LEU A 295 -4.31 -7.97 -20.06
CA LEU A 295 -4.16 -9.10 -19.12
C LEU A 295 -3.90 -10.41 -19.90
N SER A 296 -3.41 -10.31 -21.13
CA SER A 296 -3.45 -11.32 -22.18
C SER A 296 -2.38 -12.41 -22.10
N THR A 297 -1.66 -12.56 -20.99
CA THR A 297 -0.87 -13.77 -20.80
C THR A 297 -1.79 -14.98 -20.74
N ALA A 298 -1.64 -15.88 -21.70
CA ALA A 298 -2.45 -17.09 -21.75
C ALA A 298 -2.32 -17.89 -20.45
N ALA A 299 -3.46 -18.17 -19.80
CA ALA A 299 -3.48 -19.06 -18.65
C ALA A 299 -3.01 -20.45 -19.12
N THR A 300 -2.09 -21.05 -18.36
CA THR A 300 -1.71 -22.46 -18.53
C THR A 300 -2.54 -23.32 -17.59
N ALA A 301 -2.52 -24.64 -17.75
CA ALA A 301 -3.19 -25.57 -16.82
C ALA A 301 -2.72 -25.44 -15.35
N GLN A 302 -1.61 -24.77 -15.12
CA GLN A 302 -1.02 -24.52 -13.80
C GLN A 302 -1.61 -23.28 -13.07
N HIS A 303 -2.34 -22.43 -13.80
CA HIS A 303 -3.00 -21.25 -13.26
C HIS A 303 -4.46 -21.53 -12.88
N VAL A 304 -5.03 -20.67 -12.07
CA VAL A 304 -6.47 -20.68 -11.81
C VAL A 304 -7.20 -20.50 -13.14
N ASN A 305 -8.19 -21.36 -13.39
CA ASN A 305 -9.02 -21.23 -14.60
C ASN A 305 -9.89 -19.98 -14.49
N SER A 306 -9.43 -18.88 -15.07
CA SER A 306 -10.11 -17.59 -15.03
C SER A 306 -10.46 -17.12 -16.45
N THR A 307 -11.56 -16.37 -16.55
CA THR A 307 -12.04 -15.75 -17.77
C THR A 307 -11.97 -14.23 -17.67
N LEU A 308 -11.96 -13.57 -18.80
CA LEU A 308 -12.19 -12.12 -18.89
C LEU A 308 -13.65 -11.78 -19.24
N LEU A 309 -14.50 -12.78 -19.43
CA LEU A 309 -15.93 -12.61 -19.63
C LEU A 309 -16.64 -12.64 -18.26
N LEU A 310 -17.15 -11.51 -17.83
CA LEU A 310 -17.89 -11.34 -16.59
C LEU A 310 -19.38 -11.53 -16.87
N ARG A 311 -20.05 -12.42 -16.13
CA ARG A 311 -21.50 -12.62 -16.13
C ARG A 311 -22.09 -12.07 -14.84
N ARG A 312 -23.16 -11.28 -14.95
CA ARG A 312 -23.87 -10.71 -13.80
C ARG A 312 -25.36 -10.89 -13.95
N PRO A 313 -26.05 -11.48 -12.95
CA PRO A 313 -27.51 -11.62 -13.01
C PRO A 313 -28.19 -10.26 -12.90
N LEU A 314 -29.33 -10.11 -13.52
CA LEU A 314 -30.23 -8.98 -13.32
C LEU A 314 -31.18 -9.24 -12.13
N PRO A 315 -31.80 -8.21 -11.53
CA PRO A 315 -32.94 -8.37 -10.63
C PRO A 315 -34.08 -9.12 -11.33
N ILE A 316 -34.72 -10.05 -10.64
CA ILE A 316 -35.78 -10.91 -11.20
C ILE A 316 -36.88 -10.05 -11.85
N LEU A 317 -37.38 -9.02 -11.17
CA LEU A 317 -38.43 -8.13 -11.70
C LEU A 317 -38.02 -7.48 -13.03
N LEU A 318 -36.81 -6.95 -13.07
CA LEU A 318 -36.29 -6.28 -14.27
C LEU A 318 -36.03 -7.28 -15.40
N ALA A 319 -35.56 -8.49 -15.09
CA ALA A 319 -35.33 -9.55 -16.06
C ALA A 319 -36.66 -10.00 -16.71
N ASN A 320 -37.73 -10.18 -15.91
CA ASN A 320 -39.04 -10.56 -16.41
C ASN A 320 -39.63 -9.46 -17.30
N SER A 321 -39.65 -8.21 -16.85
CA SER A 321 -40.14 -7.07 -17.62
C SER A 321 -39.36 -6.88 -18.92
N LEU A 322 -38.02 -7.11 -18.87
CA LEU A 322 -37.16 -7.06 -20.07
C LEU A 322 -37.51 -8.20 -21.06
N TYR A 323 -37.72 -9.41 -20.55
CA TYR A 323 -38.12 -10.57 -21.37
C TYR A 323 -39.47 -10.31 -22.06
N GLU A 324 -40.46 -9.84 -21.32
CA GLU A 324 -41.79 -9.49 -21.88
C GLU A 324 -41.67 -8.42 -22.97
N ALA A 325 -40.94 -7.34 -22.70
CA ALA A 325 -40.69 -6.29 -23.67
C ALA A 325 -39.96 -6.82 -24.92
N TYR A 326 -38.96 -7.70 -24.72
CA TYR A 326 -38.22 -8.33 -25.81
C TYR A 326 -39.12 -9.20 -26.71
N VAL A 327 -39.97 -10.03 -26.12
CA VAL A 327 -40.87 -10.92 -26.85
C VAL A 327 -41.97 -10.10 -27.57
N SER A 328 -42.62 -9.15 -26.88
CA SER A 328 -43.72 -8.35 -27.40
C SER A 328 -43.30 -7.48 -28.59
N ASN A 329 -42.04 -7.10 -28.69
CA ASN A 329 -41.51 -6.29 -29.79
C ASN A 329 -40.80 -7.12 -30.87
N GLY A 330 -41.01 -8.44 -30.94
CA GLY A 330 -40.49 -9.30 -31.98
C GLY A 330 -38.97 -9.47 -31.96
N GLY A 331 -38.31 -9.26 -30.80
CA GLY A 331 -36.85 -9.29 -30.61
C GLY A 331 -36.22 -7.92 -30.74
N LEU A 332 -36.05 -7.24 -29.62
CA LEU A 332 -35.34 -5.95 -29.55
C LEU A 332 -33.86 -6.15 -29.83
N GLN A 333 -33.24 -5.20 -30.52
CA GLN A 333 -31.80 -5.28 -30.83
C GLN A 333 -30.91 -4.59 -29.78
N ARG A 334 -31.39 -3.58 -29.08
CA ARG A 334 -30.66 -2.73 -28.15
C ARG A 334 -31.54 -2.15 -27.06
N LEU A 335 -30.94 -1.74 -25.97
CA LEU A 335 -31.63 -1.09 -24.86
C LEU A 335 -32.33 0.22 -25.30
N SER A 336 -31.74 0.97 -26.24
CA SER A 336 -32.34 2.20 -26.79
C SER A 336 -33.68 1.97 -27.50
N ALA A 337 -34.00 0.74 -27.90
CA ALA A 337 -35.28 0.44 -28.50
C ALA A 337 -36.46 0.43 -27.49
N LEU A 338 -36.17 0.41 -26.19
CA LEU A 338 -37.14 0.55 -25.11
C LEU A 338 -37.51 2.02 -24.82
N THR A 339 -36.67 2.96 -25.22
CA THR A 339 -36.82 4.37 -24.86
C THR A 339 -37.65 5.10 -25.92
N ILE A 340 -38.72 5.80 -25.50
CA ILE A 340 -39.59 6.61 -26.35
C ILE A 340 -38.97 8.00 -26.58
N GLN A 341 -38.19 8.50 -25.60
CA GLN A 341 -37.56 9.81 -25.69
C GLN A 341 -36.04 9.67 -25.59
N ALA A 342 -35.31 10.51 -26.34
CA ALA A 342 -33.84 10.64 -26.19
C ALA A 342 -33.50 11.23 -24.81
N VAL A 343 -33.42 10.37 -23.80
CA VAL A 343 -33.01 10.78 -22.44
C VAL A 343 -31.55 11.14 -22.43
N SER A 344 -31.24 12.33 -21.98
CA SER A 344 -29.87 12.82 -21.85
C SER A 344 -29.29 12.43 -20.48
N ASN A 345 -27.97 12.18 -20.38
CA ASN A 345 -27.25 12.02 -19.11
C ASN A 345 -27.55 13.14 -18.09
N ARG A 346 -27.81 14.36 -18.59
CA ARG A 346 -28.16 15.53 -17.78
C ARG A 346 -29.63 15.66 -17.46
N ALA A 347 -30.47 14.76 -17.99
CA ALA A 347 -31.89 14.80 -17.71
C ALA A 347 -32.13 14.63 -16.20
N LYS A 348 -32.95 15.49 -15.64
CA LYS A 348 -33.38 15.37 -14.25
C LYS A 348 -34.32 14.17 -14.11
N LEU A 349 -34.13 13.39 -13.06
CA LEU A 349 -35.11 12.40 -12.65
C LEU A 349 -36.31 13.15 -12.06
N LYS A 350 -37.36 13.25 -12.82
CA LYS A 350 -38.64 13.88 -12.38
C LYS A 350 -39.40 12.84 -11.55
N LEU A 351 -38.89 12.52 -10.37
CA LEU A 351 -39.52 11.59 -9.45
C LEU A 351 -39.96 12.34 -8.18
N PRO A 352 -41.22 12.16 -7.72
CA PRO A 352 -41.64 12.69 -6.42
C PRO A 352 -40.71 12.22 -5.31
N GLU A 353 -40.55 13.02 -4.27
CA GLU A 353 -39.74 12.70 -3.07
C GLU A 353 -38.24 12.48 -3.29
N VAL A 354 -37.75 12.51 -4.51
CA VAL A 354 -36.32 12.48 -4.81
C VAL A 354 -35.78 13.89 -4.92
N HIS A 355 -34.62 14.14 -4.36
CA HIS A 355 -33.99 15.46 -4.34
C HIS A 355 -33.99 16.08 -5.75
N HIS A 356 -34.35 17.33 -5.87
CA HIS A 356 -34.52 18.04 -7.15
C HIS A 356 -33.23 18.12 -8.01
N SER A 357 -32.07 17.87 -7.44
CA SER A 357 -30.78 17.78 -8.17
C SER A 357 -30.52 16.39 -8.75
N ALA A 358 -31.40 15.39 -8.51
CA ALA A 358 -31.21 14.04 -9.02
C ALA A 358 -31.23 14.05 -10.56
N SER A 359 -30.26 13.41 -11.16
CA SER A 359 -30.15 13.24 -12.61
C SER A 359 -29.83 11.77 -12.94
N VAL A 360 -30.09 11.40 -14.21
CA VAL A 360 -29.76 10.07 -14.73
C VAL A 360 -28.27 9.71 -14.44
N ALA A 361 -27.38 10.64 -14.68
CA ALA A 361 -25.95 10.43 -14.43
C ALA A 361 -25.65 10.16 -12.95
N ARG A 362 -26.26 10.92 -12.02
CA ARG A 362 -26.08 10.74 -10.57
C ARG A 362 -26.68 9.40 -10.10
N PHE A 363 -27.83 9.02 -10.61
CA PHE A 363 -28.44 7.72 -10.31
C PHE A 363 -27.50 6.57 -10.68
N ILE A 364 -26.99 6.58 -11.93
CA ILE A 364 -26.07 5.54 -12.40
C ILE A 364 -24.73 5.60 -11.64
N ALA A 365 -24.21 6.79 -11.32
CA ALA A 365 -22.94 6.94 -10.60
C ALA A 365 -22.99 6.36 -9.19
N SER A 366 -24.15 6.40 -8.52
CA SER A 366 -24.34 5.95 -7.14
C SER A 366 -24.18 4.44 -6.93
N ARG A 367 -24.18 3.63 -8.01
CA ARG A 367 -24.15 2.17 -7.95
C ARG A 367 -22.92 1.61 -7.22
N GLY A 368 -21.73 2.20 -7.44
CA GLY A 368 -20.50 1.71 -6.85
C GLY A 368 -20.49 1.85 -5.32
N THR A 369 -20.83 3.03 -4.83
CA THR A 369 -20.92 3.29 -3.39
C THR A 369 -22.06 2.48 -2.74
N ALA A 370 -23.21 2.32 -3.41
CA ALA A 370 -24.29 1.48 -2.91
C ALA A 370 -23.88 0.00 -2.81
N ALA A 371 -23.18 -0.53 -3.81
CA ALA A 371 -22.66 -1.89 -3.78
C ALA A 371 -21.57 -2.07 -2.69
N LEU A 372 -20.71 -1.08 -2.50
CA LEU A 372 -19.70 -1.11 -1.44
C LEU A 372 -20.38 -1.16 -0.06
N ASN A 373 -21.40 -0.35 0.17
CA ASN A 373 -22.15 -0.35 1.44
C ASN A 373 -22.90 -1.67 1.66
N ALA A 374 -23.35 -2.33 0.59
CA ALA A 374 -24.06 -3.62 0.68
C ALA A 374 -23.12 -4.81 0.91
N THR A 375 -21.93 -4.76 0.36
CA THR A 375 -21.00 -5.90 0.35
C THR A 375 -19.86 -5.76 1.34
N GLU A 376 -19.55 -4.53 1.76
CA GLU A 376 -18.36 -4.17 2.56
C GLU A 376 -17.02 -4.59 1.89
N ARG A 377 -17.09 -5.00 0.61
CA ARG A 377 -15.93 -5.49 -0.16
C ARG A 377 -15.77 -4.70 -1.46
N ARG A 378 -14.70 -3.94 -1.56
CA ARG A 378 -14.42 -3.05 -2.71
C ARG A 378 -14.21 -3.81 -4.01
N ASP A 379 -13.52 -4.94 -3.97
CA ASP A 379 -13.29 -5.80 -5.13
C ASP A 379 -14.61 -6.32 -5.69
N LEU A 380 -15.47 -6.92 -4.87
CA LEU A 380 -16.75 -7.43 -5.30
C LEU A 380 -17.70 -6.31 -5.77
N ALA A 381 -17.74 -5.17 -5.06
CA ALA A 381 -18.50 -4.01 -5.47
C ALA A 381 -18.05 -3.50 -6.86
N ALA A 382 -16.73 -3.47 -7.11
CA ALA A 382 -16.18 -3.06 -8.39
C ALA A 382 -16.60 -3.99 -9.55
N PHE A 383 -16.53 -5.30 -9.37
CA PHE A 383 -16.95 -6.27 -10.38
C PHE A 383 -18.49 -6.32 -10.54
N ALA A 384 -19.25 -6.26 -9.45
CA ALA A 384 -20.71 -6.28 -9.48
C ALA A 384 -21.31 -5.06 -10.20
N THR A 385 -20.61 -3.92 -10.20
CA THR A 385 -21.14 -2.65 -10.76
C THR A 385 -20.27 -2.04 -11.85
N LEU A 386 -19.18 -2.64 -12.25
CA LEU A 386 -18.14 -2.07 -13.12
C LEU A 386 -17.57 -0.73 -12.62
N SER A 387 -17.66 -0.50 -11.32
CA SER A 387 -17.13 0.72 -10.68
C SER A 387 -15.66 0.55 -10.33
N PHE A 388 -14.82 0.30 -11.35
CA PHE A 388 -13.39 0.03 -11.17
C PHE A 388 -12.58 1.19 -10.59
N GLN A 389 -13.17 2.38 -10.44
CA GLN A 389 -12.60 3.46 -9.64
C GLN A 389 -12.51 3.14 -8.14
N LEU A 390 -13.28 2.14 -7.64
CA LEU A 390 -13.20 1.66 -6.26
C LEU A 390 -11.92 0.86 -6.00
N VAL A 391 -11.29 0.36 -7.05
CA VAL A 391 -10.10 -0.51 -7.00
C VAL A 391 -9.04 0.06 -7.93
N SER A 392 -7.78 0.08 -7.52
CA SER A 392 -6.74 0.55 -8.42
C SER A 392 -6.57 -0.41 -9.61
N LYS A 393 -6.22 0.13 -10.79
CA LYS A 393 -5.98 -0.69 -11.98
C LYS A 393 -4.91 -1.77 -11.72
N SER A 394 -3.92 -1.46 -10.89
CA SER A 394 -2.86 -2.40 -10.52
C SER A 394 -3.36 -3.55 -9.63
N ASP A 395 -4.40 -3.34 -8.84
CA ASP A 395 -4.92 -4.37 -7.92
C ASP A 395 -5.74 -5.41 -8.68
N LEU A 396 -6.45 -4.99 -9.74
CA LEU A 396 -7.20 -5.88 -10.60
C LEU A 396 -6.33 -6.97 -11.26
N HIS A 397 -5.00 -6.77 -11.33
CA HIS A 397 -4.07 -7.79 -11.80
C HIS A 397 -3.82 -8.91 -10.79
N TYR A 398 -4.15 -8.71 -9.51
CA TYR A 398 -3.83 -9.64 -8.43
C TYR A 398 -5.05 -10.34 -7.82
N ILE A 399 -6.26 -10.01 -8.25
CA ILE A 399 -7.50 -10.58 -7.72
C ILE A 399 -8.23 -11.38 -8.79
N THR A 400 -8.80 -12.50 -8.36
CA THR A 400 -9.50 -13.46 -9.22
C THR A 400 -10.80 -13.92 -8.53
N PRO A 401 -11.77 -13.00 -8.27
CA PRO A 401 -13.00 -13.38 -7.59
C PRO A 401 -13.75 -14.48 -8.36
N SER A 402 -14.43 -15.35 -7.62
CA SER A 402 -15.35 -16.31 -8.23
C SER A 402 -16.59 -15.58 -8.75
N GLU A 403 -17.17 -16.06 -9.85
CA GLU A 403 -18.45 -15.53 -10.31
C GLU A 403 -19.54 -15.71 -9.23
N GLN A 404 -19.48 -16.76 -8.42
CA GLN A 404 -20.41 -16.99 -7.33
C GLN A 404 -20.39 -15.84 -6.32
N ASP A 405 -19.20 -15.36 -5.94
CA ASP A 405 -19.05 -14.23 -5.03
C ASP A 405 -19.58 -12.94 -5.66
N ILE A 406 -19.28 -12.74 -6.95
CA ILE A 406 -19.78 -11.58 -7.71
C ILE A 406 -21.33 -11.60 -7.80
N TRP A 407 -21.93 -12.77 -8.06
CA TRP A 407 -23.38 -12.92 -8.12
C TRP A 407 -24.04 -12.65 -6.77
N SER A 408 -23.44 -13.18 -5.69
CA SER A 408 -23.89 -12.85 -4.32
C SER A 408 -23.77 -11.35 -4.02
N ALA A 409 -22.71 -10.71 -4.52
CA ALA A 409 -22.55 -9.27 -4.37
C ALA A 409 -23.61 -8.48 -5.19
N CYS A 410 -23.94 -8.93 -6.40
CA CYS A 410 -25.03 -8.35 -7.19
C CYS A 410 -26.36 -8.45 -6.43
N ASP A 411 -26.68 -9.63 -5.90
CA ASP A 411 -27.90 -9.88 -5.15
C ASP A 411 -28.03 -8.96 -3.93
N LYS A 412 -27.00 -8.93 -3.08
CA LYS A 412 -26.93 -8.02 -1.91
C LYS A 412 -27.09 -6.55 -2.32
N HIS A 413 -26.43 -6.15 -3.41
CA HIS A 413 -26.53 -4.79 -3.93
C HIS A 413 -27.96 -4.44 -4.37
N TYR A 414 -28.59 -5.33 -5.12
CA TYR A 414 -29.97 -5.11 -5.62
C TYR A 414 -30.98 -5.03 -4.48
N GLN A 415 -30.87 -5.94 -3.50
CA GLN A 415 -31.70 -5.88 -2.29
C GLN A 415 -31.46 -4.58 -1.51
N HIS A 416 -30.18 -4.16 -1.37
CA HIS A 416 -29.84 -2.93 -0.66
C HIS A 416 -30.43 -1.67 -1.31
N VAL A 417 -30.52 -1.64 -2.64
CA VAL A 417 -31.09 -0.51 -3.41
C VAL A 417 -32.60 -0.60 -3.50
N GLY A 418 -33.19 -1.79 -3.33
CA GLY A 418 -34.65 -2.03 -3.43
C GLY A 418 -35.11 -2.58 -4.76
N PHE A 419 -34.21 -3.10 -5.61
CA PHE A 419 -34.57 -3.81 -6.85
C PHE A 419 -35.01 -5.26 -6.63
N GLY A 420 -34.91 -5.78 -5.40
CA GLY A 420 -35.23 -7.16 -5.06
C GLY A 420 -34.08 -8.14 -5.33
N GLU A 421 -34.44 -9.41 -5.42
CA GLU A 421 -33.46 -10.51 -5.58
C GLU A 421 -32.98 -10.60 -7.04
N ALA A 422 -31.77 -11.11 -7.19
CA ALA A 422 -31.17 -11.41 -8.48
C ALA A 422 -31.76 -12.70 -9.09
N VAL A 423 -31.72 -12.83 -10.42
CA VAL A 423 -32.10 -14.07 -11.12
C VAL A 423 -31.27 -15.25 -10.55
N PRO A 424 -31.90 -16.40 -10.27
CA PRO A 424 -31.19 -17.57 -9.76
C PRO A 424 -30.09 -18.03 -10.71
N THR A 425 -28.91 -18.25 -10.14
CA THR A 425 -27.73 -18.69 -10.89
C THR A 425 -27.54 -20.21 -10.85
N THR A 426 -28.54 -20.95 -10.33
CA THR A 426 -28.55 -22.42 -10.29
C THR A 426 -28.50 -22.99 -11.70
N GLY A 427 -27.62 -23.96 -11.94
CA GLY A 427 -27.39 -24.55 -13.26
C GLY A 427 -26.23 -23.92 -14.05
N TYR A 428 -25.66 -22.83 -13.61
CA TYR A 428 -24.44 -22.25 -14.19
C TYR A 428 -23.21 -22.66 -13.36
N ALA A 429 -22.21 -23.24 -14.00
CA ALA A 429 -20.92 -23.49 -13.36
C ALA A 429 -20.19 -22.14 -13.18
N PRO A 430 -19.90 -21.72 -11.94
CA PRO A 430 -19.15 -20.49 -11.72
C PRO A 430 -17.70 -20.66 -12.16
N THR A 431 -17.16 -19.62 -12.79
CA THR A 431 -15.75 -19.51 -13.13
C THR A 431 -15.10 -18.41 -12.29
N HIS A 432 -13.79 -18.27 -12.40
CA HIS A 432 -13.09 -17.12 -11.81
C HIS A 432 -12.95 -16.02 -12.86
N VAL A 433 -13.00 -14.76 -12.42
CA VAL A 433 -12.94 -13.60 -13.32
C VAL A 433 -11.77 -12.70 -12.89
N GLY A 434 -10.93 -12.28 -13.81
CA GLY A 434 -9.84 -11.34 -13.52
C GLY A 434 -8.45 -11.86 -13.91
N SER A 435 -7.52 -11.91 -12.97
CA SER A 435 -6.12 -12.29 -13.24
C SER A 435 -6.01 -13.67 -13.86
N ARG A 436 -5.24 -13.78 -14.94
CA ARG A 436 -4.98 -15.06 -15.65
C ARG A 436 -3.64 -15.68 -15.29
N VAL A 437 -2.92 -15.08 -14.36
CA VAL A 437 -1.56 -15.51 -13.96
C VAL A 437 -1.49 -15.90 -12.48
N THR A 438 -2.64 -16.02 -11.81
CA THR A 438 -2.72 -16.55 -10.44
C THR A 438 -2.41 -18.05 -10.47
N PRO A 439 -1.33 -18.52 -9.81
CA PRO A 439 -1.02 -19.93 -9.79
C PRO A 439 -2.07 -20.70 -8.98
N SER A 440 -2.37 -21.95 -9.36
CA SER A 440 -3.26 -22.81 -8.61
C SER A 440 -2.61 -23.30 -7.31
N SER A 441 -3.43 -23.57 -6.28
CA SER A 441 -2.93 -24.13 -5.01
C SER A 441 -2.19 -25.45 -5.22
N ALA A 442 -2.68 -26.31 -6.11
CA ALA A 442 -2.02 -27.57 -6.45
C ALA A 442 -0.63 -27.37 -7.06
N TRP A 443 -0.46 -26.34 -7.91
CA TRP A 443 0.86 -26.04 -8.48
C TRP A 443 1.81 -25.49 -7.42
N ILE A 444 1.37 -24.56 -6.60
CA ILE A 444 2.19 -24.03 -5.49
C ILE A 444 2.59 -25.16 -4.55
N GLN A 445 1.65 -26.02 -4.14
CA GLN A 445 1.96 -27.19 -3.30
C GLN A 445 3.00 -28.09 -3.95
N SER A 446 2.86 -28.43 -5.23
CA SER A 446 3.83 -29.28 -5.93
C SER A 446 5.25 -28.70 -5.96
N ILE A 447 5.39 -27.36 -6.04
CA ILE A 447 6.67 -26.65 -5.98
C ILE A 447 7.32 -26.82 -4.60
N PHE A 448 6.53 -26.65 -3.54
CA PHE A 448 7.03 -26.78 -2.17
C PHE A 448 7.34 -28.23 -1.82
N ASP A 449 6.55 -29.19 -2.31
CA ASP A 449 6.81 -30.63 -2.15
C ASP A 449 8.11 -31.04 -2.85
N GLU A 450 8.33 -30.59 -4.09
CA GLU A 450 9.60 -30.85 -4.81
C GLU A 450 10.79 -30.26 -4.04
N ALA A 451 10.69 -29.02 -3.57
CA ALA A 451 11.77 -28.37 -2.85
C ALA A 451 12.03 -29.03 -1.47
N ALA A 452 11.00 -29.52 -0.80
CA ALA A 452 11.10 -30.27 0.45
C ALA A 452 11.75 -31.65 0.23
N ASN A 453 11.35 -32.37 -0.81
CA ASN A 453 11.93 -33.65 -1.19
C ASN A 453 13.41 -33.51 -1.61
N ASP A 454 13.74 -32.43 -2.34
CA ASP A 454 15.14 -32.12 -2.70
C ASP A 454 15.98 -31.86 -1.45
N LEU A 455 15.44 -31.13 -0.47
CA LEU A 455 16.10 -30.88 0.82
C LEU A 455 16.34 -32.19 1.59
N GLU A 456 15.35 -33.05 1.70
CA GLU A 456 15.46 -34.32 2.44
C GLU A 456 16.44 -35.26 1.75
N SER A 457 16.44 -35.36 0.41
CA SER A 457 17.37 -36.18 -0.37
C SER A 457 18.84 -35.77 -0.19
N LYS A 458 19.09 -34.48 0.09
CA LYS A 458 20.43 -33.91 0.28
C LYS A 458 20.83 -33.79 1.75
N LYS A 459 20.10 -34.40 2.67
CA LYS A 459 20.35 -34.30 4.11
C LYS A 459 21.76 -34.74 4.47
N ALA A 460 22.52 -33.84 5.05
CA ALA A 460 23.88 -34.10 5.47
C ALA A 460 23.87 -34.94 6.76
N GLY A 461 24.36 -36.19 6.64
CA GLY A 461 24.45 -37.14 7.76
C GLY A 461 25.43 -36.74 8.88
N LYS A 462 25.65 -37.63 9.86
CA LYS A 462 26.60 -37.40 10.95
C LYS A 462 28.06 -37.28 10.45
N LYS A 463 28.43 -38.05 9.44
CA LYS A 463 29.70 -37.89 8.70
C LYS A 463 29.42 -37.03 7.48
N TYR A 464 29.88 -35.80 7.48
CA TYR A 464 29.64 -34.81 6.43
C TYR A 464 30.95 -34.37 5.77
N THR A 465 30.87 -34.08 4.49
CA THR A 465 31.92 -33.44 3.69
C THR A 465 31.47 -32.01 3.34
N LEU A 466 32.40 -31.16 2.95
CA LEU A 466 32.05 -29.81 2.46
C LEU A 466 31.00 -29.89 1.34
N LYS A 467 31.15 -30.85 0.39
CA LYS A 467 30.21 -31.06 -0.71
C LYS A 467 28.79 -31.36 -0.21
N SER A 468 28.64 -32.24 0.80
CA SER A 468 27.31 -32.57 1.35
C SER A 468 26.69 -31.42 2.11
N VAL A 469 27.51 -30.64 2.86
CA VAL A 469 27.06 -29.43 3.56
C VAL A 469 26.58 -28.36 2.57
N VAL A 470 27.34 -28.10 1.52
CA VAL A 470 27.01 -27.14 0.45
C VAL A 470 25.72 -27.57 -0.24
N SER A 471 25.60 -28.82 -0.62
CA SER A 471 24.42 -29.35 -1.32
C SER A 471 23.15 -29.21 -0.48
N HIS A 472 23.21 -29.61 0.80
CA HIS A 472 22.09 -29.49 1.72
C HIS A 472 21.72 -28.02 1.99
N HIS A 473 22.72 -27.16 2.23
CA HIS A 473 22.47 -25.73 2.46
C HIS A 473 21.79 -25.09 1.25
N ASN A 474 22.26 -25.35 0.03
CA ASN A 474 21.71 -24.75 -1.17
C ASN A 474 20.25 -25.20 -1.43
N ALA A 475 19.94 -26.47 -1.15
CA ALA A 475 18.55 -26.95 -1.22
C ALA A 475 17.67 -26.27 -0.17
N TYR A 476 18.18 -26.12 1.06
CA TYR A 476 17.44 -25.42 2.12
C TYR A 476 17.28 -23.93 1.82
N ALA A 477 18.31 -23.26 1.30
CA ALA A 477 18.24 -21.86 0.89
C ALA A 477 17.21 -21.64 -0.23
N ARG A 478 17.08 -22.61 -1.17
CA ARG A 478 16.03 -22.60 -2.20
C ARG A 478 14.64 -22.68 -1.57
N TYR A 479 14.40 -23.64 -0.67
CA TYR A 479 13.12 -23.77 0.03
C TYR A 479 12.74 -22.50 0.78
N VAL A 480 13.65 -22.00 1.61
CA VAL A 480 13.43 -20.77 2.39
C VAL A 480 13.22 -19.56 1.49
N GLY A 481 13.95 -19.46 0.39
CA GLY A 481 13.82 -18.39 -0.60
C GLY A 481 12.46 -18.40 -1.28
N LEU A 482 11.94 -19.58 -1.69
CA LEU A 482 10.58 -19.72 -2.22
C LEU A 482 9.52 -19.35 -1.18
N PHE A 483 9.71 -19.79 0.08
CA PHE A 483 8.80 -19.45 1.18
C PHE A 483 8.73 -17.93 1.42
N PHE A 484 9.90 -17.28 1.48
CA PHE A 484 9.95 -15.82 1.62
C PHE A 484 9.32 -15.10 0.42
N GLN A 485 9.61 -15.55 -0.80
CA GLN A 485 9.08 -14.93 -2.01
C GLN A 485 7.55 -15.03 -2.06
N LEU A 486 7.00 -16.17 -1.62
CA LEU A 486 5.56 -16.37 -1.50
C LEU A 486 4.95 -15.42 -0.47
N VAL A 487 5.42 -15.48 0.78
CA VAL A 487 4.80 -14.78 1.93
C VAL A 487 4.99 -13.26 1.88
N VAL A 488 6.16 -12.81 1.41
CA VAL A 488 6.49 -11.39 1.33
C VAL A 488 5.90 -10.75 0.08
N GLY A 489 5.50 -11.54 -0.91
CA GLY A 489 5.03 -11.04 -2.20
C GLY A 489 6.07 -10.13 -2.87
N GLY A 490 7.33 -10.55 -2.89
CA GLY A 490 8.42 -9.78 -3.47
C GLY A 490 8.22 -9.57 -4.97
N ARG A 491 8.52 -8.36 -5.46
CA ARG A 491 8.66 -8.11 -6.90
C ARG A 491 10.04 -8.55 -7.31
N ASN A 492 10.14 -9.61 -8.06
CA ASN A 492 11.45 -10.13 -8.37
C ASN A 492 12.21 -9.24 -9.33
N ARG A 493 13.47 -9.08 -8.95
CA ARG A 493 14.55 -8.61 -9.79
C ARG A 493 15.68 -9.61 -9.65
N LYS A 494 16.61 -9.54 -10.54
CA LYS A 494 17.76 -10.47 -10.66
C LYS A 494 18.42 -10.90 -9.34
N LYS A 495 18.23 -10.16 -8.24
CA LYS A 495 18.81 -10.46 -6.92
C LYS A 495 17.73 -10.47 -5.85
N ILE A 496 17.64 -11.55 -5.10
CA ILE A 496 16.76 -11.68 -3.93
C ILE A 496 17.55 -11.21 -2.71
N ASN A 497 17.24 -10.00 -2.27
CA ASN A 497 17.98 -9.37 -1.18
C ASN A 497 17.05 -9.08 0.01
N PHE A 498 16.92 -10.07 0.90
CA PHE A 498 16.35 -9.88 2.24
C PHE A 498 17.49 -9.61 3.21
N SER A 499 17.59 -8.40 3.76
CA SER A 499 18.63 -8.04 4.74
C SER A 499 18.43 -8.77 6.06
N ALA A 500 19.50 -9.33 6.63
CA ALA A 500 19.45 -9.97 7.94
C ALA A 500 18.99 -8.99 9.04
N GLN A 501 19.34 -7.72 8.92
CA GLN A 501 18.85 -6.66 9.81
C GLN A 501 17.34 -6.49 9.79
N ALA A 502 16.74 -6.56 8.59
CA ALA A 502 15.30 -6.32 8.41
C ALA A 502 14.44 -7.55 8.78
N TRP A 503 15.04 -8.74 8.83
CA TRP A 503 14.36 -10.02 9.03
C TRP A 503 14.94 -10.84 10.20
N HIS A 504 15.39 -10.13 11.24
CA HIS A 504 15.89 -10.79 12.43
C HIS A 504 14.76 -11.53 13.19
N PRO A 505 15.04 -12.70 13.83
CA PRO A 505 14.01 -13.48 14.57
C PRO A 505 13.23 -12.72 15.64
N SER A 506 13.82 -11.67 16.19
CA SER A 506 13.17 -10.78 17.19
C SER A 506 12.35 -9.66 16.56
N ALA A 507 12.40 -9.45 15.24
CA ALA A 507 11.67 -8.39 14.59
C ALA A 507 10.15 -8.61 14.69
N ALA A 508 9.40 -7.54 14.96
CA ALA A 508 7.93 -7.58 14.99
C ALA A 508 7.33 -7.67 13.58
N PHE A 509 8.02 -7.10 12.60
CA PHE A 509 7.66 -7.08 11.18
C PHE A 509 8.95 -7.06 10.35
N GLY A 510 8.84 -7.50 9.11
CA GLY A 510 9.94 -7.43 8.14
C GLY A 510 9.89 -6.13 7.36
N LEU A 511 10.96 -5.84 6.65
CA LEU A 511 11.08 -4.65 5.80
C LEU A 511 11.46 -5.04 4.39
N ILE A 512 10.76 -4.47 3.41
CA ILE A 512 11.05 -4.69 2.00
C ILE A 512 11.17 -3.35 1.26
N ALA A 513 12.14 -3.27 0.36
CA ALA A 513 12.38 -2.15 -0.55
C ALA A 513 12.45 -2.67 -1.98
N ASP A 514 11.31 -2.96 -2.59
CA ASP A 514 11.23 -3.58 -3.92
C ASP A 514 10.83 -2.63 -5.05
N LYS A 515 10.47 -1.38 -4.72
CA LYS A 515 10.21 -0.32 -5.72
C LYS A 515 11.35 0.71 -5.71
N PRO A 516 12.00 0.97 -6.85
CA PRO A 516 12.91 2.11 -7.00
C PRO A 516 12.07 3.36 -7.26
N LEU A 517 11.33 3.78 -6.28
CA LEU A 517 10.57 5.03 -6.34
C LEU A 517 11.38 6.02 -5.52
N GLY A 518 11.89 7.09 -6.15
CA GLY A 518 12.55 8.24 -5.58
C GLY A 518 12.84 8.29 -4.06
N PRO A 519 13.51 9.25 -3.53
CA PRO A 519 14.07 9.22 -2.17
C PRO A 519 13.05 9.06 -1.02
N THR A 520 11.76 8.98 -1.31
CA THR A 520 10.69 9.01 -0.31
C THR A 520 9.76 7.78 -0.25
N ARG A 521 9.95 6.76 -1.11
CA ARG A 521 9.00 5.63 -1.22
C ARG A 521 9.71 4.28 -1.25
N GLY A 522 10.58 3.98 -0.32
CA GLY A 522 11.46 2.84 -0.47
C GLY A 522 11.15 1.62 0.37
N VAL A 523 10.64 1.76 1.57
CA VAL A 523 10.59 0.65 2.54
C VAL A 523 9.19 0.49 3.09
N THR A 524 8.65 -0.72 3.02
CA THR A 524 7.31 -1.07 3.53
C THR A 524 7.43 -2.13 4.61
N PRO A 525 6.74 -2.00 5.75
CA PRO A 525 6.64 -3.04 6.75
C PRO A 525 5.77 -4.17 6.23
N ILE A 526 6.25 -5.40 6.40
CA ILE A 526 5.56 -6.63 6.03
C ILE A 526 5.24 -7.39 7.30
N PRO A 527 4.00 -7.87 7.48
CA PRO A 527 3.65 -8.68 8.63
C PRO A 527 4.47 -9.97 8.67
N ILE A 528 4.98 -10.31 9.83
CA ILE A 528 5.64 -11.60 10.06
C ILE A 528 4.61 -12.54 10.68
N SER A 529 4.06 -13.43 9.86
CA SER A 529 3.13 -14.45 10.29
C SER A 529 3.80 -15.48 11.22
N THR A 530 3.02 -16.30 11.90
CA THR A 530 3.54 -17.30 12.83
C THR A 530 4.44 -18.31 12.12
N LEU A 531 4.02 -18.79 10.94
CA LEU A 531 4.80 -19.74 10.13
C LEU A 531 6.06 -19.08 9.57
N LEU A 532 5.98 -17.84 9.10
CA LEU A 532 7.16 -17.09 8.65
C LEU A 532 8.15 -16.88 9.80
N ARG A 533 7.68 -16.53 10.98
CA ARG A 533 8.53 -16.36 12.18
C ARG A 533 9.21 -17.68 12.56
N ARG A 534 8.48 -18.78 12.49
CA ARG A 534 9.05 -20.11 12.69
C ARG A 534 10.13 -20.41 11.65
N GLN A 535 9.87 -20.13 10.37
CA GLN A 535 10.85 -20.35 9.30
C GLN A 535 12.12 -19.47 9.48
N ILE A 536 11.97 -18.22 9.90
CA ILE A 536 13.11 -17.34 10.22
C ILE A 536 13.96 -17.92 11.34
N ARG A 537 13.34 -18.39 12.43
CA ARG A 537 14.05 -19.03 13.55
C ARG A 537 14.78 -20.30 13.13
N LEU A 538 14.15 -21.13 12.32
CA LEU A 538 14.75 -22.36 11.79
C LEU A 538 15.91 -22.04 10.84
N TRP A 539 15.81 -20.98 10.04
CA TRP A 539 16.90 -20.49 9.22
C TRP A 539 18.08 -20.01 10.07
N HIS A 540 17.83 -19.23 11.10
CA HIS A 540 18.87 -18.78 12.06
C HIS A 540 19.58 -19.96 12.74
N ALA A 541 18.82 -20.93 13.22
CA ALA A 541 19.38 -22.15 13.82
C ALA A 541 20.22 -22.96 12.81
N HIS A 542 19.79 -23.00 11.54
CA HIS A 542 20.55 -23.59 10.45
C HIS A 542 21.86 -22.87 10.20
N VAL A 543 21.86 -21.53 10.10
CA VAL A 543 23.06 -20.69 9.91
C VAL A 543 24.05 -20.90 11.06
N GLN A 544 23.56 -20.98 12.31
CA GLN A 544 24.39 -21.28 13.47
C GLN A 544 25.01 -22.69 13.39
N ALA A 545 24.24 -23.69 12.99
CA ALA A 545 24.74 -25.05 12.79
C ALA A 545 25.75 -25.12 11.63
N LEU A 546 25.52 -24.38 10.55
CA LEU A 546 26.42 -24.27 9.41
C LEU A 546 27.78 -23.67 9.82
N LYS A 547 27.76 -22.56 10.59
CA LYS A 547 28.97 -21.94 11.14
C LYS A 547 29.80 -22.94 11.95
N ARG A 548 29.16 -23.68 12.88
CA ARG A 548 29.83 -24.72 13.67
C ARG A 548 30.44 -25.82 12.80
N ARG A 549 29.85 -26.16 11.65
CA ARG A 549 30.39 -27.14 10.73
C ARG A 549 31.60 -26.61 9.98
N PHE A 550 31.62 -25.35 9.55
CA PHE A 550 32.80 -24.71 8.93
C PHE A 550 33.95 -24.57 9.90
N ASP A 551 33.67 -24.20 11.16
CA ASP A 551 34.69 -24.17 12.21
C ASP A 551 35.42 -25.54 12.41
N ARG A 552 34.66 -26.66 12.20
CA ARG A 552 35.21 -28.03 12.35
C ARG A 552 35.86 -28.58 11.08
N LEU A 553 35.51 -28.10 9.90
CA LEU A 553 36.08 -28.56 8.63
C LEU A 553 37.51 -28.00 8.44
N ASP A 554 37.65 -26.71 8.34
CA ASP A 554 38.92 -25.99 8.31
C ASP A 554 38.59 -24.48 8.49
N ARG A 555 38.83 -23.99 9.67
CA ARG A 555 38.54 -22.61 10.03
C ARG A 555 39.31 -21.62 9.17
N SER A 556 40.58 -21.89 8.88
CA SER A 556 41.43 -20.98 8.14
C SER A 556 40.98 -20.79 6.69
N MET A 557 40.62 -21.87 6.03
CA MET A 557 40.07 -21.83 4.66
C MET A 557 38.72 -21.20 4.56
N HIS A 558 37.88 -21.25 5.61
CA HIS A 558 36.50 -20.81 5.59
C HIS A 558 36.25 -19.52 6.39
N GLN A 559 37.28 -18.82 6.85
CA GLN A 559 37.14 -17.65 7.72
C GLN A 559 36.18 -16.61 7.16
N LYS A 560 36.27 -16.26 5.86
CA LYS A 560 35.37 -15.30 5.22
C LYS A 560 33.90 -15.74 5.26
N ALA A 561 33.62 -17.04 5.10
CA ALA A 561 32.28 -17.57 5.21
C ALA A 561 31.81 -17.54 6.67
N ILE A 562 32.66 -17.89 7.63
CA ILE A 562 32.39 -17.83 9.08
C ILE A 562 32.00 -16.40 9.50
N ASP A 563 32.82 -15.42 9.07
CA ASP A 563 32.55 -14.01 9.35
C ASP A 563 31.22 -13.54 8.77
N TYR A 564 30.89 -13.93 7.54
CA TYR A 564 29.60 -13.62 6.93
C TYR A 564 28.43 -14.29 7.68
N LEU A 565 28.58 -15.55 8.08
CA LEU A 565 27.56 -16.25 8.86
C LEU A 565 27.33 -15.56 10.22
N GLN A 566 28.40 -15.05 10.84
CA GLN A 566 28.30 -14.26 12.06
C GLN A 566 27.53 -12.96 11.82
N GLN A 567 27.84 -12.22 10.75
CA GLN A 567 27.10 -11.00 10.37
C GLN A 567 25.59 -11.27 10.16
N VAL A 568 25.23 -12.40 9.54
CA VAL A 568 23.84 -12.81 9.41
C VAL A 568 23.19 -13.08 10.77
N LEU A 569 23.89 -13.74 11.69
CA LEU A 569 23.42 -14.05 13.04
C LEU A 569 23.28 -12.79 13.91
N ASP A 570 24.17 -11.83 13.74
CA ASP A 570 24.15 -10.56 14.47
C ASP A 570 23.14 -9.56 13.89
N GLY A 571 22.47 -9.92 12.78
CA GLY A 571 21.48 -9.06 12.14
C GLY A 571 22.09 -7.83 11.48
N GLU A 572 23.28 -7.95 10.90
CA GLU A 572 23.91 -6.86 10.15
C GLU A 572 23.24 -6.62 8.79
N GLN A 573 23.63 -5.53 8.12
CA GLN A 573 23.09 -5.15 6.82
C GLN A 573 23.66 -6.01 5.66
N VAL A 574 23.57 -7.33 5.79
CA VAL A 574 23.99 -8.31 4.79
C VAL A 574 22.79 -9.11 4.31
N PRO A 575 22.81 -9.71 3.09
CA PRO A 575 21.76 -10.60 2.65
C PRO A 575 21.57 -11.78 3.60
N MET A 576 20.34 -11.97 4.10
CA MET A 576 20.01 -13.07 5.00
C MET A 576 20.06 -14.43 4.28
N LEU A 577 19.56 -14.47 3.03
CA LEU A 577 19.50 -15.67 2.19
C LEU A 577 20.68 -15.65 1.21
N PHE A 578 21.41 -16.75 1.18
CA PHE A 578 22.61 -16.90 0.36
C PHE A 578 22.80 -18.36 -0.06
N LEU A 579 23.66 -18.60 -1.03
CA LEU A 579 24.09 -19.90 -1.47
C LEU A 579 25.57 -20.10 -1.10
N LEU A 580 26.01 -21.35 -1.14
CA LEU A 580 27.41 -21.72 -1.01
C LEU A 580 27.96 -22.23 -2.36
N GLY A 581 29.11 -21.74 -2.74
CA GLY A 581 29.90 -22.32 -3.83
C GLY A 581 30.52 -23.68 -3.43
N THR A 582 31.02 -24.42 -4.40
CA THR A 582 31.64 -25.74 -4.18
C THR A 582 32.82 -25.71 -3.20
N ASN A 583 33.49 -24.57 -3.08
CA ASN A 583 34.57 -24.29 -2.13
C ASN A 583 34.08 -23.68 -0.81
N GLY A 584 32.77 -23.62 -0.56
CA GLY A 584 32.17 -22.99 0.60
C GLY A 584 32.08 -21.45 0.56
N ALA A 585 32.47 -20.81 -0.54
CA ALA A 585 32.36 -19.37 -0.70
C ALA A 585 30.87 -18.92 -0.77
N ILE A 586 30.58 -17.76 -0.14
CA ILE A 586 29.25 -17.17 -0.15
C ILE A 586 28.89 -16.66 -1.54
N LYS A 587 27.69 -16.96 -2.01
CA LYS A 587 27.10 -16.48 -3.25
C LYS A 587 25.70 -15.90 -2.97
N LEU A 588 25.32 -14.87 -3.71
CA LEU A 588 23.97 -14.33 -3.61
C LEU A 588 22.94 -15.31 -4.16
N LEU A 589 21.80 -15.41 -3.48
CA LEU A 589 20.64 -16.11 -3.99
C LEU A 589 20.02 -15.30 -5.14
N THR A 590 19.80 -15.93 -6.28
CA THR A 590 19.21 -15.31 -7.47
C THR A 590 17.89 -15.98 -7.86
N ALA A 591 17.13 -15.33 -8.71
CA ALA A 591 15.90 -15.88 -9.27
C ALA A 591 16.13 -17.22 -9.96
N ASP A 592 17.21 -17.34 -10.75
CA ASP A 592 17.53 -18.57 -11.49
C ASP A 592 17.73 -19.78 -10.58
N HIS A 593 18.10 -19.56 -9.31
CA HIS A 593 18.22 -20.63 -8.33
C HIS A 593 16.88 -21.02 -7.68
N LEU A 594 15.92 -20.10 -7.64
CA LEU A 594 14.60 -20.39 -7.09
C LEU A 594 13.68 -21.06 -8.09
N PHE A 595 13.64 -20.53 -9.32
CA PHE A 595 12.67 -20.91 -10.33
C PHE A 595 13.20 -22.07 -11.22
N GLN A 596 13.52 -23.20 -10.61
CA GLN A 596 13.94 -24.44 -11.26
C GLN A 596 12.92 -25.55 -11.03
N GLY A 597 12.96 -26.61 -11.81
CA GLY A 597 12.07 -27.77 -11.67
C GLY A 597 10.60 -27.38 -11.78
N ALA A 598 9.76 -27.82 -10.85
CA ALA A 598 8.33 -27.49 -10.81
C ALA A 598 8.04 -25.98 -10.74
N ALA A 599 8.98 -25.17 -10.25
CA ALA A 599 8.87 -23.72 -10.24
C ALA A 599 9.25 -23.07 -11.58
N SER A 600 9.71 -23.84 -12.57
CA SER A 600 10.00 -23.33 -13.91
C SER A 600 8.72 -22.80 -14.57
N GLY A 601 8.76 -21.57 -15.05
CA GLY A 601 7.57 -20.89 -15.61
C GLY A 601 6.70 -20.17 -14.60
N LEU A 602 6.99 -20.28 -13.29
CA LEU A 602 6.31 -19.50 -12.27
C LEU A 602 6.66 -18.02 -12.43
N ASN A 603 5.67 -17.17 -12.39
CA ASN A 603 5.90 -15.74 -12.47
C ASN A 603 6.66 -15.24 -11.25
N HIS A 604 7.54 -14.28 -11.44
CA HIS A 604 8.43 -13.83 -10.37
C HIS A 604 7.71 -13.16 -9.19
N ASP A 605 6.52 -12.61 -9.41
CA ASP A 605 5.66 -12.01 -8.41
C ASP A 605 4.50 -12.94 -8.00
N PHE A 606 4.66 -14.23 -8.22
CA PHE A 606 3.64 -15.26 -7.94
C PHE A 606 3.04 -15.18 -6.54
N GLY A 607 3.85 -14.84 -5.53
CA GLY A 607 3.38 -14.68 -4.17
C GLY A 607 2.35 -13.57 -4.04
N ARG A 608 2.46 -12.50 -4.84
CA ARG A 608 1.49 -11.40 -4.86
C ARG A 608 0.14 -11.86 -5.43
N HIS A 609 0.18 -12.61 -6.51
CA HIS A 609 -1.03 -13.17 -7.12
C HIS A 609 -1.67 -14.22 -6.21
N PHE A 610 -0.87 -15.13 -5.69
CA PHE A 610 -1.36 -16.23 -4.87
C PHE A 610 -1.91 -15.77 -3.51
N ILE A 611 -1.09 -15.11 -2.69
CA ILE A 611 -1.51 -14.64 -1.35
C ILE A 611 -2.57 -13.56 -1.47
N GLY A 612 -2.43 -12.61 -2.43
CA GLY A 612 -3.41 -11.54 -2.63
C GLY A 612 -4.80 -12.10 -2.95
N ASP A 613 -4.89 -13.06 -3.85
CA ASP A 613 -6.13 -13.70 -4.24
C ASP A 613 -6.76 -14.51 -3.08
N HIS A 614 -6.00 -15.41 -2.46
CA HIS A 614 -6.49 -16.25 -1.38
C HIS A 614 -6.84 -15.46 -0.11
N ALA A 615 -6.06 -14.44 0.25
CA ALA A 615 -6.36 -13.57 1.38
C ALA A 615 -7.65 -12.77 1.14
N THR A 616 -7.90 -12.36 -0.11
CA THR A 616 -9.17 -11.73 -0.51
C THR A 616 -10.34 -12.70 -0.30
N GLN A 617 -10.19 -13.96 -0.72
CA GLN A 617 -11.21 -15.00 -0.53
C GLN A 617 -11.48 -15.29 0.96
N LEU A 618 -10.46 -15.20 1.81
CA LEU A 618 -10.59 -15.32 3.26
C LEU A 618 -11.19 -14.08 3.94
N GLY A 619 -11.56 -13.05 3.18
CA GLY A 619 -12.20 -11.84 3.69
C GLY A 619 -11.24 -10.84 4.32
N LEU A 620 -9.94 -10.91 4.03
CA LEU A 620 -9.02 -9.85 4.43
C LEU A 620 -9.46 -8.52 3.79
N PRO A 621 -9.57 -7.42 4.56
CA PRO A 621 -9.94 -6.12 4.01
C PRO A 621 -9.03 -5.72 2.85
N PHE A 622 -9.65 -5.14 1.84
CA PHE A 622 -8.95 -4.78 0.61
C PHE A 622 -7.79 -3.79 0.85
N GLU A 623 -7.94 -2.89 1.81
CA GLU A 623 -6.93 -1.95 2.24
C GLU A 623 -5.69 -2.65 2.80
N ASP A 624 -5.90 -3.70 3.58
CA ASP A 624 -4.80 -4.52 4.12
C ASP A 624 -4.05 -5.25 3.00
N ILE A 625 -4.78 -5.73 2.00
CA ILE A 625 -4.19 -6.37 0.81
C ILE A 625 -3.38 -5.35 0.01
N GLN A 626 -3.91 -4.15 -0.22
CA GLN A 626 -3.20 -3.09 -0.93
C GLN A 626 -1.91 -2.68 -0.23
N ASP A 627 -1.93 -2.54 1.10
CA ASP A 627 -0.75 -2.22 1.86
C ASP A 627 0.28 -3.36 1.81
N TRP A 628 -0.15 -4.61 1.90
CA TRP A 628 0.72 -5.76 1.75
C TRP A 628 1.28 -5.86 0.30
N LEU A 629 0.48 -5.57 -0.72
CA LEU A 629 0.89 -5.47 -2.11
C LEU A 629 1.76 -4.23 -2.39
N ARG A 630 1.88 -3.32 -1.42
CA ARG A 630 2.60 -2.04 -1.59
C ARG A 630 2.02 -1.18 -2.72
N HIS A 631 0.72 -1.29 -2.91
CA HIS A 631 -0.06 -0.41 -3.77
C HIS A 631 -0.56 0.76 -2.92
N HIS A 632 0.30 1.73 -2.68
CA HIS A 632 -0.06 2.91 -1.91
C HIS A 632 -1.15 3.69 -2.64
N THR A 633 -2.37 3.44 -2.26
CA THR A 633 -3.51 4.29 -2.59
C THR A 633 -3.50 5.45 -1.61
N ASN A 634 -3.43 6.64 -2.17
CA ASN A 634 -3.36 7.87 -1.39
C ASN A 634 -4.59 7.99 -0.48
N GLY A 635 -4.40 8.16 0.80
CA GLY A 635 -5.45 8.51 1.77
C GLY A 635 -6.03 7.34 2.58
N VAL A 636 -5.70 6.07 2.26
CA VAL A 636 -6.29 4.89 2.92
C VAL A 636 -5.23 3.97 3.54
N SER A 637 -3.96 4.20 3.25
CA SER A 637 -2.88 3.36 3.76
C SER A 637 -2.74 3.48 5.29
N HIS A 638 -2.56 2.35 5.99
CA HIS A 638 -2.28 2.30 7.43
C HIS A 638 -1.05 3.12 7.86
N HIS A 639 -0.22 3.51 6.89
CA HIS A 639 0.97 4.31 7.09
C HIS A 639 0.71 5.82 7.01
N GLU A 640 -0.52 6.23 6.74
CA GLU A 640 -0.87 7.64 6.64
C GLU A 640 -1.31 8.22 7.97
N SER A 641 -0.85 9.42 8.27
CA SER A 641 -1.18 10.11 9.53
C SER A 641 -2.66 10.46 9.67
N THR A 642 -3.42 10.34 8.58
CA THR A 642 -4.87 10.60 8.51
C THR A 642 -5.67 9.30 8.45
N SER A 643 -5.01 8.14 8.41
CA SER A 643 -5.69 6.85 8.39
C SER A 643 -6.25 6.55 9.79
N GLU A 644 -7.50 6.17 9.85
CA GLU A 644 -8.14 5.63 11.06
C GLU A 644 -7.66 4.20 11.37
N HIS A 645 -6.98 3.57 10.41
CA HIS A 645 -6.48 2.22 10.55
C HIS A 645 -5.18 2.19 11.36
N VAL A 646 -5.16 1.39 12.39
CA VAL A 646 -3.98 1.19 13.24
C VAL A 646 -3.05 0.16 12.58
N ILE A 647 -1.81 0.53 12.32
CA ILE A 647 -0.79 -0.34 11.70
C ILE A 647 -0.69 -1.72 12.39
N TYR A 648 -0.85 -1.79 13.69
CA TYR A 648 -0.82 -3.04 14.44
C TYR A 648 -1.98 -3.97 14.05
N VAL A 649 -3.17 -3.43 13.80
CA VAL A 649 -4.34 -4.20 13.37
C VAL A 649 -4.11 -4.78 11.98
N TYR A 650 -3.59 -3.98 11.05
CA TYR A 650 -3.17 -4.43 9.71
C TYR A 650 -2.16 -5.57 9.81
N LEU A 651 -1.05 -5.36 10.54
CA LEU A 651 0.00 -6.36 10.66
C LEU A 651 -0.52 -7.68 11.24
N THR A 652 -1.42 -7.61 12.23
CA THR A 652 -1.98 -8.80 12.89
C THR A 652 -2.97 -9.54 11.98
N ARG A 653 -3.91 -8.84 11.35
CA ARG A 653 -4.91 -9.43 10.46
C ARG A 653 -4.24 -10.06 9.23
N THR A 654 -3.34 -9.33 8.60
CA THR A 654 -2.63 -9.82 7.41
C THR A 654 -1.71 -11.00 7.74
N ALA A 655 -1.01 -10.96 8.88
CA ALA A 655 -0.22 -12.10 9.34
C ALA A 655 -1.06 -13.37 9.51
N ARG A 656 -2.26 -13.23 10.10
CA ARG A 656 -3.19 -14.34 10.29
C ARG A 656 -3.71 -14.89 8.96
N ALA A 657 -4.15 -14.01 8.06
CA ALA A 657 -4.63 -14.42 6.74
C ALA A 657 -3.53 -15.15 5.94
N ILE A 658 -2.27 -14.69 6.02
CA ILE A 658 -1.13 -15.38 5.40
C ILE A 658 -0.94 -16.77 6.01
N ASP A 659 -1.00 -16.91 7.34
CA ASP A 659 -0.89 -18.22 7.99
C ASP A 659 -2.04 -19.15 7.55
N ASP A 660 -3.26 -18.66 7.48
CA ASP A 660 -4.43 -19.43 7.02
C ASP A 660 -4.24 -19.91 5.56
N VAL A 661 -3.74 -19.04 4.66
CA VAL A 661 -3.41 -19.44 3.27
C VAL A 661 -2.35 -20.53 3.24
N LEU A 662 -1.27 -20.38 4.02
CA LEU A 662 -0.19 -21.37 4.07
C LEU A 662 -0.67 -22.73 4.61
N VAL A 663 -1.51 -22.71 5.64
CA VAL A 663 -2.12 -23.93 6.24
C VAL A 663 -3.03 -24.61 5.22
N ASN A 664 -3.90 -23.85 4.57
CA ASN A 664 -4.84 -24.39 3.56
C ASN A 664 -4.13 -24.98 2.34
N THR A 665 -2.89 -24.56 2.08
CA THR A 665 -2.03 -25.11 0.99
C THR A 665 -0.98 -26.12 1.48
N ASP A 666 -1.05 -26.56 2.75
CA ASP A 666 -0.12 -27.50 3.39
C ASP A 666 1.37 -27.09 3.31
N ILE A 667 1.63 -25.77 3.26
CA ILE A 667 3.01 -25.24 3.22
C ILE A 667 3.53 -25.12 4.66
N LYS A 668 4.66 -25.75 4.94
CA LYS A 668 5.21 -25.90 6.30
C LYS A 668 6.53 -25.15 6.47
N ALA A 669 6.84 -24.73 7.67
CA ALA A 669 8.18 -24.29 8.01
C ALA A 669 9.08 -25.54 8.22
N LEU A 670 10.21 -25.59 7.47
CA LEU A 670 11.14 -26.72 7.51
C LEU A 670 12.45 -26.36 8.21
N SER A 671 13.05 -27.33 8.87
CA SER A 671 14.38 -27.21 9.50
C SER A 671 15.49 -27.62 8.52
N GLY A 672 16.65 -26.96 8.64
CA GLY A 672 17.84 -27.32 7.89
C GLY A 672 18.77 -28.26 8.67
N LEU A 673 20.00 -27.80 8.94
CA LEU A 673 21.03 -28.57 9.64
C LEU A 673 20.81 -28.74 11.14
N SER A 674 19.95 -27.94 11.75
CA SER A 674 19.54 -28.07 13.16
C SER A 674 18.45 -29.10 13.33
N LYS A 675 18.45 -29.90 14.38
CA LYS A 675 17.28 -30.66 14.79
C LYS A 675 16.26 -29.73 15.45
N GLU A 676 14.98 -29.92 15.16
CA GLU A 676 13.91 -29.29 15.95
C GLU A 676 14.07 -29.69 17.41
N GLY A 677 14.19 -28.72 18.30
CA GLY A 677 14.27 -28.96 19.75
C GLY A 677 15.59 -28.56 20.42
N ALA A 678 16.50 -27.86 19.72
CA ALA A 678 17.66 -27.23 20.35
C ALA A 678 17.44 -25.74 20.57
#